data_cf539c5ec44f8808183a70394c399955
#
_entry.id   cf539c5ec44f8808183a70394c399955
#
_cell.length_a   1.000
_cell.length_b   1.000
_cell.length_c   1.000
_cell.angle_alpha   90.00
_cell.angle_beta   90.00
_cell.angle_gamma   90.00
#
_symmetry.space_group_name_H-M   'P 1'
#
loop_
_entity.id
_entity.type
_entity.pdbx_description
1 polymer ?
#
loop_
_entity_poly.entity_id
_entity_poly.type
_entity_poly.pdbx_seq_one_letter_code
_entity_poly.pdbx_strand_id
1 'polypeptide(L)'
;MNSANSSTPSNAANIGGLFTMLEGWDETVSNIVISRLLELVDAYWPDITQNLEILLEAPPTLLPHLQESISFLLSKCYFHKQEYYESLNYALKSGSLFNLREDSFYVRAMIDTCIDEYKKSRRTQTDDSDMPEGVLRIINYIFEQSLNPQNISHLLGISVECNRLDLLETALRRSPSLPESLHALLKLLEDFNYPEPIRNSLLHLAATLFGEIHDSYGVFLCRLYLNDLDGLTTLLLETASQNPALACQFAFILVHLDDPRLLRFVLARLPADATSLRAILSKQFTNDLYQTFLTRRSHHDNRLLDEYVRFVTYEDTNVQEAMLVANALTSIGSGNEFVMNNGNWVKKAESWTKFGIIASFALSHVYRPEKAEEVMQNYIGSDKEEEKSGGLYGYAILHMSDGEQTEEAVRAQLRRVVRENSEKEMLLHGCCLGAGLVFCGSHDQGLTAELLACIQDKPFAGLGAGVAVGLVNCGCVEQCEELLTEQLEPLLHDNQHDRIAAGLAMGVALLFTDTQARGESLLRDLLASGSAYARVAGVLGLGLAFAGRHQNYGVVSELLRVISSDVSHTVRRNAVIALGLVYADAPDAFVPTALLLLQSYNPYVRYAAALIAGLINAGRGDAALGEALLKLMEDNEDFVIQGAAIGLGALFMECNQAQSPAAGVFRDRVYELLKNEGHRGAHRADTVLRRQGALLGMSLMDAGGRNVTIALRSGFQRLRVQALVAV
;
A
#
# COMPACT_ATOMS: atom_id res chain seq x y z
N MET A 1 27.22 31.97 49.61
CA MET A 1 28.52 31.87 50.29
C MET A 1 28.71 30.41 50.69
N ASN A 2 29.46 29.71 49.89
CA ASN A 2 30.45 28.71 50.34
C ASN A 2 31.13 28.18 49.08
N SER A 3 32.35 28.59 48.93
CA SER A 3 33.33 28.19 47.95
C SER A 3 33.67 26.73 48.12
N ALA A 4 33.29 25.92 47.16
CA ALA A 4 33.88 24.59 46.99
C ALA A 4 35.05 24.72 46.02
N ASN A 5 36.25 24.56 46.55
CA ASN A 5 37.52 24.48 45.87
C ASN A 5 37.43 23.41 44.75
N SER A 6 37.53 23.84 43.53
CA SER A 6 37.94 22.98 42.39
C SER A 6 39.44 22.78 42.46
N SER A 7 39.91 21.73 43.11
CA SER A 7 41.25 21.22 42.95
C SER A 7 41.34 20.60 41.55
N THR A 8 41.74 21.36 40.56
CA THR A 8 42.26 20.85 39.28
C THR A 8 43.46 19.97 39.60
N PRO A 9 43.49 18.68 39.19
CA PRO A 9 44.71 17.89 39.26
C PRO A 9 45.72 18.50 38.27
N SER A 10 46.84 18.96 38.76
CA SER A 10 47.99 19.50 38.06
C SER A 10 48.80 18.44 37.30
N ASN A 11 48.13 17.50 36.64
CA ASN A 11 48.70 16.54 35.72
C ASN A 11 47.91 16.61 34.40
N ALA A 12 47.79 17.75 33.80
CA ALA A 12 47.52 17.82 32.36
C ALA A 12 48.72 17.13 31.66
N ALA A 13 48.53 15.90 31.22
CA ALA A 13 49.52 15.20 30.44
C ALA A 13 49.86 16.10 29.24
N ASN A 14 51.13 16.46 29.10
CA ASN A 14 51.55 17.29 27.98
C ASN A 14 51.56 16.44 26.70
N ILE A 15 50.40 16.29 26.11
CA ILE A 15 50.14 15.42 24.95
C ILE A 15 50.97 15.91 23.77
N GLY A 16 51.11 17.23 23.54
CA GLY A 16 51.98 17.78 22.51
C GLY A 16 53.44 17.34 22.71
N GLY A 17 53.92 17.27 23.96
CA GLY A 17 55.26 16.77 24.25
C GLY A 17 55.46 15.28 23.96
N LEU A 18 54.40 14.47 24.07
CA LEU A 18 54.43 13.05 23.68
C LEU A 18 54.55 12.89 22.15
N PHE A 19 53.90 13.75 21.36
CA PHE A 19 53.97 13.69 19.91
C PHE A 19 55.32 14.20 19.37
N THR A 20 55.99 15.19 20.03
CA THR A 20 57.33 15.61 19.63
C THR A 20 58.39 14.51 19.87
N MET A 21 58.16 13.59 20.79
CA MET A 21 59.03 12.41 21.01
C MET A 21 58.88 11.35 19.90
N LEU A 22 57.81 11.41 19.07
CA LEU A 22 57.59 10.50 17.95
C LEU A 22 58.30 10.98 16.64
N GLU A 23 58.83 12.19 16.56
CA GLU A 23 59.44 12.75 15.34
C GLU A 23 60.58 11.90 14.72
N GLY A 24 61.25 11.09 15.53
CA GLY A 24 62.33 10.19 15.09
C GLY A 24 61.94 8.74 14.88
N TRP A 25 60.74 8.35 15.29
CA TRP A 25 60.24 6.98 15.27
C TRP A 25 61.19 5.92 15.85
N ASP A 26 61.93 6.30 16.91
CA ASP A 26 62.78 5.36 17.65
C ASP A 26 61.88 4.30 18.29
N GLU A 27 62.18 3.04 18.05
CA GLU A 27 61.35 1.89 18.41
C GLU A 27 61.04 1.80 19.92
N THR A 28 62.04 2.08 20.75
CA THR A 28 61.87 2.00 22.22
C THR A 28 61.04 3.15 22.76
N VAL A 29 61.31 4.36 22.26
CA VAL A 29 60.59 5.58 22.65
C VAL A 29 59.18 5.54 22.14
N SER A 30 58.97 5.18 20.85
CA SER A 30 57.64 5.08 20.24
C SER A 30 56.72 4.08 20.95
N ASN A 31 57.25 2.94 21.39
CA ASN A 31 56.47 1.97 22.11
C ASN A 31 55.96 2.52 23.46
N ILE A 32 56.80 3.22 24.23
CA ILE A 32 56.45 3.84 25.52
C ILE A 32 55.38 4.95 25.27
N VAL A 33 55.61 5.79 24.29
CA VAL A 33 54.73 6.93 23.96
C VAL A 33 53.35 6.42 23.54
N ILE A 34 53.32 5.47 22.62
CA ILE A 34 52.04 4.94 22.09
C ILE A 34 51.28 4.19 23.18
N SER A 35 51.94 3.40 24.03
CA SER A 35 51.33 2.77 25.19
C SER A 35 50.69 3.80 26.14
N ARG A 36 51.38 4.92 26.35
CA ARG A 36 50.87 6.00 27.18
C ARG A 36 49.70 6.77 26.53
N LEU A 37 49.75 7.00 25.22
CA LEU A 37 48.62 7.59 24.49
C LEU A 37 47.37 6.71 24.51
N LEU A 38 47.54 5.38 24.44
CA LEU A 38 46.43 4.43 24.57
C LEU A 38 45.76 4.49 25.92
N GLU A 39 46.49 4.72 27.01
CA GLU A 39 45.91 4.89 28.35
C GLU A 39 45.15 6.21 28.50
N LEU A 40 45.56 7.25 27.75
CA LEU A 40 45.01 8.58 27.85
C LEU A 40 43.90 8.89 26.83
N VAL A 41 43.75 8.09 25.77
CA VAL A 41 42.89 8.38 24.64
C VAL A 41 41.43 8.61 25.03
N ASP A 42 40.89 7.82 25.94
CA ASP A 42 39.48 7.93 26.35
C ASP A 42 39.17 9.25 27.10
N ALA A 43 40.19 9.85 27.76
CA ALA A 43 40.05 11.12 28.51
C ALA A 43 40.47 12.36 27.71
N TYR A 44 41.46 12.23 26.83
CA TYR A 44 42.10 13.36 26.13
C TYR A 44 42.07 13.24 24.60
N TRP A 45 41.10 12.50 24.08
CA TRP A 45 40.96 12.31 22.62
C TRP A 45 40.94 13.60 21.80
N PRO A 46 40.39 14.76 22.25
CA PRO A 46 40.40 16.00 21.42
C PRO A 46 41.81 16.50 21.15
N ASP A 47 42.73 16.41 22.13
CA ASP A 47 44.10 16.86 21.99
C ASP A 47 44.95 15.87 21.15
N ILE A 48 44.64 14.57 21.26
CA ILE A 48 45.25 13.53 20.43
C ILE A 48 44.82 13.64 18.98
N THR A 49 43.53 13.92 18.73
CA THR A 49 43.00 14.05 17.36
C THR A 49 43.53 15.25 16.61
N GLN A 50 44.03 16.31 17.27
CA GLN A 50 44.71 17.44 16.63
C GLN A 50 46.03 17.04 15.96
N ASN A 51 46.66 15.95 16.44
CA ASN A 51 47.94 15.46 15.95
C ASN A 51 47.84 14.12 15.21
N LEU A 52 46.66 13.81 14.69
CA LEU A 52 46.37 12.53 13.99
C LEU A 52 47.27 12.31 12.77
N GLU A 53 47.65 13.40 12.06
CA GLU A 53 48.50 13.34 10.88
C GLU A 53 49.85 12.66 11.17
N ILE A 54 50.45 12.90 12.34
CA ILE A 54 51.72 12.28 12.77
C ILE A 54 51.57 10.75 12.89
N LEU A 55 50.42 10.28 13.40
CA LEU A 55 50.15 8.83 13.52
C LEU A 55 49.84 8.18 12.18
N LEU A 56 49.26 8.91 11.25
CA LEU A 56 48.97 8.44 9.88
C LEU A 56 50.23 8.34 9.02
N GLU A 57 51.24 9.20 9.27
CA GLU A 57 52.54 9.19 8.60
C GLU A 57 53.53 8.18 9.17
N ALA A 58 53.09 7.28 10.10
CA ALA A 58 53.93 6.29 10.70
C ALA A 58 54.65 5.42 9.64
N PRO A 59 55.98 5.23 9.71
CA PRO A 59 56.70 4.46 8.72
C PRO A 59 56.27 3.00 8.63
N PRO A 60 56.10 2.41 7.43
CA PRO A 60 55.73 1.02 7.28
C PRO A 60 56.80 0.02 7.74
N THR A 61 57.99 0.49 8.04
CA THR A 61 59.12 -0.32 8.50
C THR A 61 59.11 -0.62 9.99
N LEU A 62 58.15 -0.08 10.77
CA LEU A 62 57.99 -0.31 12.19
C LEU A 62 57.62 -1.77 12.50
N LEU A 63 57.96 -2.24 13.68
CA LEU A 63 57.61 -3.59 14.14
C LEU A 63 56.11 -3.82 14.11
N PRO A 64 55.64 -5.05 13.77
CA PRO A 64 54.20 -5.33 13.60
C PRO A 64 53.38 -4.98 14.83
N HIS A 65 53.86 -5.27 16.08
CA HIS A 65 53.13 -4.95 17.30
C HIS A 65 52.95 -3.45 17.54
N LEU A 66 53.90 -2.62 17.05
CA LEU A 66 53.79 -1.17 17.16
C LEU A 66 52.78 -0.62 16.12
N GLN A 67 52.75 -1.19 14.93
CA GLN A 67 51.76 -0.88 13.91
C GLN A 67 50.34 -1.27 14.37
N GLU A 68 50.17 -2.43 15.06
CA GLU A 68 48.92 -2.81 15.66
C GLU A 68 48.48 -1.83 16.74
N SER A 69 49.41 -1.37 17.59
CA SER A 69 49.11 -0.42 18.66
C SER A 69 48.73 0.97 18.12
N ILE A 70 49.43 1.43 17.07
CA ILE A 70 49.08 2.68 16.36
C ILE A 70 47.69 2.55 15.72
N SER A 71 47.42 1.44 15.05
CA SER A 71 46.10 1.17 14.44
C SER A 71 44.99 1.15 15.49
N PHE A 72 45.23 0.57 16.66
CA PHE A 72 44.26 0.57 17.75
C PHE A 72 44.02 1.96 18.34
N LEU A 73 45.07 2.79 18.46
CA LEU A 73 44.96 4.18 18.89
C LEU A 73 44.16 5.01 17.87
N LEU A 74 44.49 4.89 16.57
CA LEU A 74 43.75 5.54 15.50
C LEU A 74 42.26 5.15 15.51
N SER A 75 41.98 3.86 15.69
CA SER A 75 40.61 3.37 15.78
C SER A 75 39.83 4.04 16.92
N LYS A 76 40.41 4.13 18.13
CA LYS A 76 39.78 4.84 19.26
C LYS A 76 39.60 6.33 19.01
N CYS A 77 40.54 6.99 18.35
CA CYS A 77 40.44 8.39 17.99
C CYS A 77 39.28 8.65 16.98
N TYR A 78 39.16 7.82 15.95
CA TYR A 78 38.06 7.91 14.98
C TYR A 78 36.72 7.54 15.60
N PHE A 79 36.70 6.61 16.56
CA PHE A 79 35.51 6.31 17.33
C PHE A 79 34.98 7.52 18.10
N HIS A 80 35.84 8.27 18.80
CA HIS A 80 35.46 9.49 19.51
C HIS A 80 35.07 10.64 18.57
N LYS A 81 35.59 10.68 17.33
CA LYS A 81 35.14 11.58 16.26
C LYS A 81 33.79 11.20 15.66
N GLN A 82 33.22 10.02 16.04
CA GLN A 82 32.01 9.44 15.45
C GLN A 82 32.17 9.02 13.98
N GLU A 83 33.39 8.86 13.50
CA GLU A 83 33.71 8.33 12.19
C GLU A 83 33.89 6.80 12.29
N TYR A 84 32.77 6.11 12.54
CA TYR A 84 32.77 4.67 12.91
C TYR A 84 33.32 3.75 11.82
N TYR A 85 33.13 4.12 10.54
CA TYR A 85 33.65 3.35 9.43
C TYR A 85 35.17 3.31 9.40
N GLU A 86 35.83 4.49 9.50
CA GLU A 86 37.29 4.59 9.58
C GLU A 86 37.81 3.92 10.86
N SER A 87 37.10 4.09 11.97
CA SER A 87 37.42 3.40 13.23
C SER A 87 37.46 1.88 13.04
N LEU A 88 36.45 1.29 12.36
CA LEU A 88 36.41 -0.14 12.06
C LEU A 88 37.60 -0.58 11.19
N ASN A 89 37.93 0.16 10.14
CA ASN A 89 39.07 -0.14 9.27
C ASN A 89 40.39 -0.25 10.04
N TYR A 90 40.62 0.65 10.99
CA TYR A 90 41.80 0.61 11.84
C TYR A 90 41.70 -0.46 12.95
N ALA A 91 40.50 -0.72 13.50
CA ALA A 91 40.28 -1.81 14.46
C ALA A 91 40.62 -3.17 13.83
N LEU A 92 40.27 -3.41 12.60
CA LEU A 92 40.59 -4.66 11.89
C LEU A 92 42.09 -4.86 11.68
N LYS A 93 42.87 -3.75 11.58
CA LYS A 93 44.33 -3.77 11.43
C LYS A 93 45.07 -3.90 12.77
N SER A 94 44.39 -3.72 13.90
CA SER A 94 45.00 -3.76 15.23
C SER A 94 45.23 -5.17 15.78
N GLY A 95 44.91 -6.22 15.04
CA GLY A 95 45.21 -7.61 15.33
C GLY A 95 44.61 -8.10 16.65
N SER A 96 45.48 -8.51 17.58
CA SER A 96 45.07 -9.08 18.86
C SER A 96 44.60 -8.05 19.90
N LEU A 97 44.88 -6.77 19.70
CA LEU A 97 44.49 -5.70 20.63
C LEU A 97 42.99 -5.41 20.59
N PHE A 98 42.34 -5.70 19.47
CA PHE A 98 40.89 -5.62 19.36
C PHE A 98 40.22 -6.89 19.88
N ASN A 99 39.82 -6.85 21.18
CA ASN A 99 39.22 -7.97 21.82
C ASN A 99 37.69 -7.93 21.81
N LEU A 100 37.06 -8.81 21.01
CA LEU A 100 35.60 -8.93 20.88
C LEU A 100 34.88 -9.37 22.17
N ARG A 101 35.59 -9.90 23.16
CA ARG A 101 35.00 -10.34 24.43
C ARG A 101 34.85 -9.23 25.47
N GLU A 102 35.42 -8.08 25.20
CA GLU A 102 35.33 -6.94 26.10
C GLU A 102 33.94 -6.27 25.93
N ASP A 103 33.25 -6.12 27.06
CA ASP A 103 31.93 -5.45 27.08
C ASP A 103 32.10 -3.94 27.24
N SER A 104 32.63 -3.27 26.22
CA SER A 104 32.78 -1.82 26.13
C SER A 104 31.86 -1.21 25.07
N PHE A 105 31.48 0.05 25.28
CA PHE A 105 30.65 0.77 24.27
C PHE A 105 31.37 0.87 22.91
N TYR A 106 32.71 0.99 22.92
CA TYR A 106 33.53 0.98 21.73
C TYR A 106 33.39 -0.33 20.94
N VAL A 107 33.54 -1.49 21.62
CA VAL A 107 33.44 -2.79 20.93
C VAL A 107 32.03 -3.02 20.39
N ARG A 108 30.99 -2.64 21.12
CA ARG A 108 29.61 -2.74 20.65
C ARG A 108 29.39 -1.88 19.39
N ALA A 109 29.84 -0.63 19.37
CA ALA A 109 29.74 0.24 18.20
C ALA A 109 30.50 -0.31 16.99
N MET A 110 31.68 -0.92 17.20
CA MET A 110 32.44 -1.57 16.12
C MET A 110 31.73 -2.81 15.58
N ILE A 111 31.09 -3.59 16.44
CA ILE A 111 30.26 -4.75 16.05
C ILE A 111 29.08 -4.28 15.20
N ASP A 112 28.34 -3.27 15.64
CA ASP A 112 27.19 -2.73 14.93
C ASP A 112 27.60 -2.19 13.56
N THR A 113 28.70 -1.43 13.49
CA THR A 113 29.26 -0.91 12.22
C THR A 113 29.70 -2.04 11.29
N CYS A 114 30.28 -3.12 11.85
CA CYS A 114 30.69 -4.30 11.10
C CYS A 114 29.48 -5.03 10.48
N ILE A 115 28.40 -5.18 11.23
CA ILE A 115 27.13 -5.77 10.75
C ILE A 115 26.55 -4.91 9.61
N ASP A 116 26.54 -3.59 9.77
CA ASP A 116 26.00 -2.69 8.75
C ASP A 116 26.81 -2.71 7.44
N GLU A 117 28.14 -2.77 7.52
CA GLU A 117 28.99 -2.93 6.34
C GLU A 117 28.81 -4.30 5.68
N TYR A 118 28.70 -5.35 6.47
CA TYR A 118 28.43 -6.68 5.94
C TYR A 118 27.07 -6.73 5.23
N LYS A 119 26.03 -6.13 5.84
CA LYS A 119 24.68 -6.01 5.20
C LYS A 119 24.73 -5.26 3.87
N LYS A 120 25.46 -4.14 3.80
CA LYS A 120 25.58 -3.36 2.56
C LYS A 120 26.24 -4.19 1.45
N SER A 121 27.34 -4.87 1.79
CA SER A 121 28.06 -5.71 0.84
C SER A 121 27.21 -6.88 0.35
N ARG A 122 26.50 -7.56 1.24
CA ARG A 122 25.64 -8.70 0.92
C ARG A 122 24.37 -8.33 0.10
N ARG A 123 23.97 -7.07 0.12
CA ARG A 123 22.89 -6.57 -0.76
C ARG A 123 23.34 -6.42 -2.22
N THR A 124 24.62 -6.15 -2.44
CA THR A 124 25.18 -5.95 -3.77
C THR A 124 25.86 -7.21 -4.33
N GLN A 125 26.36 -8.07 -3.46
CA GLN A 125 27.12 -9.28 -3.81
C GLN A 125 26.58 -10.49 -3.01
N THR A 126 26.44 -11.62 -3.67
CA THR A 126 25.93 -12.85 -3.03
C THR A 126 27.02 -13.67 -2.33
N ASP A 127 28.30 -13.48 -2.66
CA ASP A 127 29.42 -14.23 -2.15
C ASP A 127 30.32 -13.44 -1.19
N ASP A 128 30.94 -14.15 -0.24
CA ASP A 128 31.86 -13.59 0.76
C ASP A 128 33.30 -13.43 0.22
N SER A 129 33.55 -13.73 -1.06
CA SER A 129 34.89 -13.80 -1.66
C SER A 129 35.67 -12.48 -1.64
N ASP A 130 34.99 -11.36 -1.68
CA ASP A 130 35.61 -10.04 -1.72
C ASP A 130 35.64 -9.32 -0.37
N MET A 131 35.19 -10.01 0.72
CA MET A 131 35.12 -9.42 2.04
C MET A 131 36.46 -9.52 2.79
N PRO A 132 36.85 -8.47 3.56
CA PRO A 132 38.00 -8.55 4.43
C PRO A 132 37.87 -9.68 5.45
N GLU A 133 38.91 -10.51 5.60
CA GLU A 133 38.94 -11.65 6.52
C GLU A 133 38.60 -11.24 7.98
N GLY A 134 38.99 -10.03 8.36
CA GLY A 134 38.68 -9.48 9.70
C GLY A 134 37.19 -9.28 9.93
N VAL A 135 36.42 -8.86 8.92
CA VAL A 135 34.95 -8.70 9.00
C VAL A 135 34.31 -10.07 9.15
N LEU A 136 34.71 -11.03 8.33
CA LEU A 136 34.20 -12.41 8.41
C LEU A 136 34.46 -13.06 9.79
N ARG A 137 35.63 -12.79 10.38
CA ARG A 137 35.96 -13.26 11.73
C ARG A 137 35.01 -12.69 12.78
N ILE A 138 34.71 -11.39 12.73
CA ILE A 138 33.76 -10.75 13.64
C ILE A 138 32.35 -11.34 13.45
N ILE A 139 31.90 -11.45 12.23
CA ILE A 139 30.58 -11.98 11.91
C ILE A 139 30.44 -13.43 12.40
N ASN A 140 31.42 -14.29 12.10
CA ASN A 140 31.40 -15.68 12.58
C ASN A 140 31.41 -15.75 14.12
N TYR A 141 32.17 -14.89 14.79
CA TYR A 141 32.16 -14.80 16.26
C TYR A 141 30.78 -14.43 16.81
N ILE A 142 30.09 -13.45 16.19
CA ILE A 142 28.73 -13.05 16.58
C ILE A 142 27.76 -14.22 16.41
N PHE A 143 27.86 -14.95 15.30
CA PHE A 143 27.01 -16.12 15.04
C PHE A 143 27.25 -17.23 16.07
N GLU A 144 28.51 -17.54 16.39
CA GLU A 144 28.87 -18.56 17.41
C GLU A 144 28.32 -18.20 18.80
N GLN A 145 28.43 -16.93 19.20
CA GLN A 145 27.91 -16.46 20.50
C GLN A 145 26.37 -16.45 20.53
N SER A 146 25.71 -16.21 19.36
CA SER A 146 24.26 -16.14 19.26
C SER A 146 23.60 -17.52 19.09
N LEU A 147 24.36 -18.59 18.89
CA LEU A 147 23.85 -19.97 18.82
C LEU A 147 23.26 -20.50 20.15
N ASN A 148 23.31 -19.71 21.22
CA ASN A 148 22.67 -20.06 22.49
C ASN A 148 21.13 -19.98 22.36
N PRO A 149 20.38 -20.93 23.00
CA PRO A 149 18.92 -20.97 22.89
C PRO A 149 18.19 -19.66 23.28
N GLN A 150 18.82 -18.84 24.14
CA GLN A 150 18.24 -17.57 24.58
C GLN A 150 18.33 -16.44 23.54
N ASN A 151 19.23 -16.54 22.58
CA ASN A 151 19.54 -15.49 21.62
C ASN A 151 19.13 -15.85 20.18
N ILE A 152 18.39 -16.93 19.97
CA ILE A 152 18.02 -17.44 18.62
C ILE A 152 17.23 -16.39 17.82
N SER A 153 16.37 -15.60 18.46
CA SER A 153 15.61 -14.54 17.76
C SER A 153 16.51 -13.44 17.19
N HIS A 154 17.58 -13.08 17.89
CA HIS A 154 18.59 -12.15 17.37
C HIS A 154 19.37 -12.75 16.22
N LEU A 155 19.73 -14.03 16.34
CA LEU A 155 20.43 -14.75 15.29
C LEU A 155 19.58 -14.85 14.01
N LEU A 156 18.28 -15.16 14.14
CA LEU A 156 17.34 -15.17 13.02
C LEU A 156 17.30 -13.81 12.33
N GLY A 157 17.14 -12.71 13.08
CA GLY A 157 17.12 -11.36 12.51
C GLY A 157 18.40 -11.03 11.74
N ILE A 158 19.57 -11.25 12.33
CA ILE A 158 20.87 -10.97 11.68
C ILE A 158 21.06 -11.87 10.45
N SER A 159 20.73 -13.17 10.52
CA SER A 159 20.87 -14.09 9.39
C SER A 159 20.00 -13.71 8.21
N VAL A 160 18.78 -13.28 8.48
CA VAL A 160 17.84 -12.80 7.45
C VAL A 160 18.36 -11.51 6.82
N GLU A 161 18.77 -10.53 7.64
CA GLU A 161 19.26 -9.24 7.16
C GLU A 161 20.58 -9.35 6.37
N CYS A 162 21.44 -10.30 6.75
CA CYS A 162 22.70 -10.59 6.07
C CYS A 162 22.56 -11.58 4.91
N ASN A 163 21.34 -12.06 4.62
CA ASN A 163 21.07 -13.07 3.58
C ASN A 163 21.98 -14.31 3.67
N ARG A 164 22.15 -14.85 4.90
CA ARG A 164 22.95 -16.04 5.17
C ARG A 164 22.04 -17.23 5.42
N LEU A 165 21.59 -17.89 4.33
CA LEU A 165 20.68 -19.04 4.37
C LEU A 165 21.26 -20.25 5.13
N ASP A 166 22.57 -20.50 4.98
CA ASP A 166 23.32 -21.55 5.67
C ASP A 166 23.26 -21.44 7.19
N LEU A 167 23.48 -20.24 7.69
CA LEU A 167 23.44 -19.95 9.13
C LEU A 167 22.01 -19.93 9.64
N LEU A 168 21.08 -19.41 8.84
CA LEU A 168 19.65 -19.40 9.17
C LEU A 168 19.12 -20.83 9.32
N GLU A 169 19.42 -21.74 8.38
CA GLU A 169 19.01 -23.14 8.47
C GLU A 169 19.60 -23.80 9.71
N THR A 170 20.89 -23.57 9.98
CA THR A 170 21.56 -24.11 11.18
C THR A 170 20.91 -23.60 12.47
N ALA A 171 20.58 -22.32 12.53
CA ALA A 171 19.92 -21.68 13.67
C ALA A 171 18.51 -22.25 13.89
N LEU A 172 17.72 -22.38 12.83
CA LEU A 172 16.37 -22.95 12.88
C LEU A 172 16.39 -24.39 13.35
N ARG A 173 17.27 -25.24 12.81
CA ARG A 173 17.40 -26.67 13.19
C ARG A 173 17.89 -26.87 14.64
N ARG A 174 18.61 -25.91 15.21
CA ARG A 174 19.06 -25.91 16.62
C ARG A 174 18.09 -25.25 17.58
N SER A 175 17.03 -24.61 17.06
CA SER A 175 16.00 -23.99 17.91
C SER A 175 15.31 -25.03 18.81
N PRO A 176 15.01 -24.69 20.05
CA PRO A 176 14.26 -25.58 20.95
C PRO A 176 12.84 -25.83 20.48
N SER A 177 12.26 -24.93 19.68
CA SER A 177 10.94 -25.06 19.06
C SER A 177 11.02 -24.60 17.60
N LEU A 178 11.28 -25.55 16.69
CA LEU A 178 11.37 -25.30 15.25
C LEU A 178 10.08 -24.68 14.68
N PRO A 179 8.85 -25.14 15.03
CA PRO A 179 7.62 -24.55 14.54
C PRO A 179 7.45 -23.08 14.91
N GLU A 180 7.71 -22.73 16.18
CA GLU A 180 7.58 -21.33 16.64
C GLU A 180 8.58 -20.41 15.95
N SER A 181 9.82 -20.89 15.76
CA SER A 181 10.87 -20.12 15.08
C SER A 181 10.57 -19.92 13.61
N LEU A 182 9.96 -20.91 12.92
CA LEU A 182 9.52 -20.78 11.54
C LEU A 182 8.35 -19.82 11.41
N HIS A 183 7.38 -19.85 12.31
CA HIS A 183 6.29 -18.86 12.31
C HIS A 183 6.80 -17.44 12.63
N ALA A 184 7.78 -17.30 13.51
CA ALA A 184 8.44 -16.01 13.75
C ALA A 184 9.16 -15.50 12.49
N LEU A 185 9.82 -16.39 11.73
CA LEU A 185 10.44 -16.06 10.45
C LEU A 185 9.39 -15.57 9.43
N LEU A 186 8.27 -16.28 9.30
CA LEU A 186 7.18 -15.84 8.41
C LEU A 186 6.67 -14.45 8.78
N LYS A 187 6.47 -14.19 10.08
CA LYS A 187 6.05 -12.89 10.55
C LYS A 187 7.08 -11.79 10.23
N LEU A 188 8.37 -12.07 10.38
CA LEU A 188 9.42 -11.12 9.97
C LEU A 188 9.36 -10.82 8.46
N LEU A 189 9.07 -11.82 7.64
CA LEU A 189 8.95 -11.65 6.19
C LEU A 189 7.68 -10.87 5.78
N GLU A 190 6.64 -10.87 6.62
CA GLU A 190 5.45 -10.04 6.46
C GLU A 190 5.71 -8.59 6.88
N ASP A 191 6.33 -8.39 8.06
CA ASP A 191 6.52 -7.08 8.68
C ASP A 191 7.59 -6.23 7.96
N PHE A 192 8.63 -6.88 7.39
CA PHE A 192 9.75 -6.20 6.75
C PHE A 192 9.77 -6.36 5.22
N ASN A 193 10.12 -5.28 4.55
CA ASN A 193 10.16 -5.23 3.10
C ASN A 193 11.53 -5.68 2.56
N TYR A 194 11.71 -6.98 2.40
CA TYR A 194 12.92 -7.54 1.79
C TYR A 194 12.87 -7.52 0.27
N PRO A 195 14.02 -7.37 -0.42
CA PRO A 195 14.12 -7.58 -1.87
C PRO A 195 13.57 -8.95 -2.26
N GLU A 196 12.83 -9.01 -3.37
CA GLU A 196 12.12 -10.21 -3.81
C GLU A 196 13.01 -11.48 -3.90
N PRO A 197 14.24 -11.43 -4.48
CA PRO A 197 15.07 -12.62 -4.57
C PRO A 197 15.46 -13.19 -3.20
N ILE A 198 15.74 -12.31 -2.23
CA ILE A 198 16.08 -12.70 -0.86
C ILE A 198 14.85 -13.31 -0.17
N ARG A 199 13.71 -12.62 -0.26
CA ARG A 199 12.44 -13.08 0.30
C ARG A 199 12.05 -14.45 -0.24
N ASN A 200 12.16 -14.66 -1.57
CA ASN A 200 11.80 -15.92 -2.21
C ASN A 200 12.73 -17.06 -1.74
N SER A 201 14.03 -16.81 -1.63
CA SER A 201 14.98 -17.79 -1.09
C SER A 201 14.68 -18.21 0.35
N LEU A 202 14.32 -17.25 1.20
CA LEU A 202 13.92 -17.49 2.60
C LEU A 202 12.61 -18.28 2.68
N LEU A 203 11.63 -17.96 1.83
CA LEU A 203 10.34 -18.66 1.76
C LEU A 203 10.51 -20.11 1.24
N HIS A 204 11.39 -20.35 0.29
CA HIS A 204 11.70 -21.71 -0.17
C HIS A 204 12.35 -22.55 0.94
N LEU A 205 13.29 -21.97 1.68
CA LEU A 205 13.88 -22.64 2.84
C LEU A 205 12.82 -22.93 3.91
N ALA A 206 11.97 -21.96 4.22
CA ALA A 206 10.89 -22.15 5.21
C ALA A 206 9.91 -23.24 4.73
N ALA A 207 9.52 -23.26 3.45
CA ALA A 207 8.63 -24.27 2.90
C ALA A 207 9.19 -25.69 3.02
N THR A 208 10.50 -25.88 2.78
CA THR A 208 11.14 -27.18 2.94
C THR A 208 11.14 -27.63 4.42
N LEU A 209 11.47 -26.75 5.34
CA LEU A 209 11.48 -27.04 6.78
C LEU A 209 10.08 -27.29 7.34
N PHE A 210 9.06 -26.55 6.92
CA PHE A 210 7.65 -26.84 7.26
C PHE A 210 7.19 -28.19 6.71
N GLY A 211 7.67 -28.57 5.51
CA GLY A 211 7.42 -29.90 4.93
C GLY A 211 8.01 -31.04 5.77
N GLU A 212 9.23 -30.87 6.32
CA GLU A 212 9.90 -31.85 7.20
C GLU A 212 9.12 -32.08 8.51
N ILE A 213 8.49 -31.06 9.07
CA ILE A 213 7.67 -31.16 10.29
C ILE A 213 6.19 -31.48 10.03
N HIS A 214 5.82 -31.71 8.75
CA HIS A 214 4.44 -31.98 8.32
C HIS A 214 3.42 -30.89 8.69
N ASP A 215 3.87 -29.64 8.78
CA ASP A 215 2.97 -28.48 8.95
C ASP A 215 2.46 -27.99 7.59
N SER A 216 1.33 -28.55 7.19
CA SER A 216 0.69 -28.19 5.91
C SER A 216 0.26 -26.72 5.86
N TYR A 217 -0.03 -26.09 7.02
CA TYR A 217 -0.42 -24.67 7.08
C TYR A 217 0.77 -23.76 6.78
N GLY A 218 1.93 -24.04 7.39
CA GLY A 218 3.16 -23.30 7.11
C GLY A 218 3.60 -23.43 5.65
N VAL A 219 3.51 -24.64 5.07
CA VAL A 219 3.78 -24.86 3.63
C VAL A 219 2.82 -24.06 2.75
N PHE A 220 1.52 -24.03 3.12
CA PHE A 220 0.49 -23.28 2.39
C PHE A 220 0.82 -21.78 2.36
N LEU A 221 1.17 -21.19 3.50
CA LEU A 221 1.53 -19.77 3.59
C LEU A 221 2.79 -19.45 2.77
N CYS A 222 3.83 -20.29 2.86
CA CYS A 222 5.05 -20.09 2.08
C CYS A 222 4.77 -20.10 0.57
N ARG A 223 4.01 -21.07 0.07
CA ARG A 223 3.62 -21.13 -1.34
C ARG A 223 2.74 -19.98 -1.77
N LEU A 224 1.86 -19.53 -0.88
CA LEU A 224 1.02 -18.34 -1.10
C LEU A 224 1.86 -17.08 -1.30
N TYR A 225 2.85 -16.87 -0.43
CA TYR A 225 3.75 -15.71 -0.52
C TYR A 225 4.72 -15.80 -1.70
N LEU A 226 5.08 -17.01 -2.14
CA LEU A 226 5.85 -17.24 -3.35
C LEU A 226 5.03 -17.07 -4.64
N ASN A 227 3.70 -16.96 -4.53
CA ASN A 227 2.76 -16.97 -5.66
C ASN A 227 2.89 -18.26 -6.53
N ASP A 228 3.22 -19.38 -5.89
CA ASP A 228 3.31 -20.70 -6.53
C ASP A 228 1.92 -21.31 -6.68
N LEU A 229 1.22 -20.98 -7.76
CA LEU A 229 -0.16 -21.39 -8.03
C LEU A 229 -0.29 -22.91 -8.23
N ASP A 230 0.67 -23.54 -8.88
CA ASP A 230 0.69 -25.00 -9.12
C ASP A 230 0.90 -25.74 -7.80
N GLY A 231 1.86 -25.30 -7.00
CA GLY A 231 2.13 -25.86 -5.69
C GLY A 231 0.96 -25.70 -4.71
N LEU A 232 0.29 -24.53 -4.71
CA LEU A 232 -0.92 -24.31 -3.91
C LEU A 232 -2.06 -25.28 -4.29
N THR A 233 -2.29 -25.44 -5.60
CA THR A 233 -3.37 -26.31 -6.08
C THR A 233 -3.11 -27.77 -5.72
N THR A 234 -1.87 -28.25 -5.91
CA THR A 234 -1.48 -29.62 -5.53
C THR A 234 -1.62 -29.85 -4.04
N LEU A 235 -1.16 -28.91 -3.20
CA LEU A 235 -1.30 -28.98 -1.74
C LEU A 235 -2.76 -29.01 -1.32
N LEU A 236 -3.63 -28.21 -1.95
CA LEU A 236 -5.05 -28.17 -1.66
C LEU A 236 -5.72 -29.53 -1.98
N LEU A 237 -5.37 -30.16 -3.09
CA LEU A 237 -5.88 -31.48 -3.48
C LEU A 237 -5.37 -32.59 -2.56
N GLU A 238 -4.10 -32.57 -2.19
CA GLU A 238 -3.53 -33.51 -1.22
C GLU A 238 -4.19 -33.38 0.16
N THR A 239 -4.34 -32.15 0.64
CA THR A 239 -4.99 -31.90 1.93
C THR A 239 -6.48 -32.24 1.89
N ALA A 240 -7.17 -32.06 0.76
CA ALA A 240 -8.57 -32.46 0.61
C ALA A 240 -8.78 -33.97 0.76
N SER A 241 -7.81 -34.79 0.33
CA SER A 241 -7.87 -36.24 0.50
C SER A 241 -7.55 -36.70 1.92
N GLN A 242 -6.68 -35.99 2.65
CA GLN A 242 -6.22 -36.35 3.99
C GLN A 242 -7.05 -35.73 5.10
N ASN A 243 -7.33 -34.40 5.00
CA ASN A 243 -8.08 -33.63 5.98
C ASN A 243 -8.98 -32.60 5.27
N PRO A 244 -10.24 -32.98 4.96
CA PRO A 244 -11.17 -32.08 4.26
C PRO A 244 -11.45 -30.76 4.99
N ALA A 245 -11.42 -30.76 6.34
CA ALA A 245 -11.65 -29.56 7.12
C ALA A 245 -10.54 -28.51 6.93
N LEU A 246 -9.28 -28.98 6.92
CA LEU A 246 -8.11 -28.10 6.68
C LEU A 246 -8.13 -27.59 5.23
N ALA A 247 -8.52 -28.42 4.27
CA ALA A 247 -8.66 -28.00 2.87
C ALA A 247 -9.73 -26.91 2.71
N CYS A 248 -10.87 -27.03 3.42
CA CYS A 248 -11.87 -25.95 3.45
C CYS A 248 -11.33 -24.67 4.08
N GLN A 249 -10.52 -24.78 5.15
CA GLN A 249 -9.87 -23.63 5.75
C GLN A 249 -8.95 -22.92 4.76
N PHE A 250 -8.13 -23.66 4.02
CA PHE A 250 -7.27 -23.10 2.95
C PHE A 250 -8.11 -22.43 1.86
N ALA A 251 -9.22 -23.05 1.45
CA ALA A 251 -10.11 -22.46 0.47
C ALA A 251 -10.72 -21.13 0.97
N PHE A 252 -11.12 -21.02 2.24
CA PHE A 252 -11.59 -19.76 2.82
C PHE A 252 -10.47 -18.69 2.89
N ILE A 253 -9.23 -19.08 3.18
CA ILE A 253 -8.11 -18.16 3.16
C ILE A 253 -7.90 -17.60 1.74
N LEU A 254 -7.96 -18.46 0.70
CA LEU A 254 -7.85 -18.02 -0.68
C LEU A 254 -8.99 -17.06 -1.08
N VAL A 255 -10.22 -17.32 -0.65
CA VAL A 255 -11.36 -16.41 -0.87
C VAL A 255 -11.16 -15.08 -0.15
N HIS A 256 -10.61 -15.10 1.08
CA HIS A 256 -10.35 -13.90 1.85
C HIS A 256 -9.21 -13.05 1.25
N LEU A 257 -8.27 -13.68 0.55
CA LEU A 257 -7.23 -12.99 -0.22
C LEU A 257 -7.83 -12.12 -1.33
N ASP A 258 -8.93 -12.58 -1.92
CA ASP A 258 -9.71 -11.87 -2.96
C ASP A 258 -8.89 -11.57 -4.23
N ASP A 259 -7.99 -12.50 -4.62
CA ASP A 259 -7.24 -12.44 -5.88
C ASP A 259 -7.99 -13.24 -6.96
N PRO A 260 -8.60 -12.57 -7.95
CA PRO A 260 -9.39 -13.25 -8.99
C PRO A 260 -8.56 -14.23 -9.82
N ARG A 261 -7.29 -13.92 -10.10
CA ARG A 261 -6.39 -14.77 -10.90
C ARG A 261 -6.14 -16.11 -10.22
N LEU A 262 -5.80 -16.03 -8.92
CA LEU A 262 -5.53 -17.20 -8.10
C LEU A 262 -6.77 -18.08 -7.96
N LEU A 263 -7.93 -17.46 -7.69
CA LEU A 263 -9.19 -18.20 -7.56
C LEU A 263 -9.58 -18.92 -8.86
N ARG A 264 -9.47 -18.24 -10.00
CA ARG A 264 -9.75 -18.84 -11.33
C ARG A 264 -8.81 -19.99 -11.63
N PHE A 265 -7.51 -19.79 -11.40
CA PHE A 265 -6.50 -20.81 -11.64
C PHE A 265 -6.76 -22.09 -10.83
N VAL A 266 -7.08 -21.93 -9.54
CA VAL A 266 -7.39 -23.06 -8.67
C VAL A 266 -8.72 -23.72 -9.07
N LEU A 267 -9.77 -22.94 -9.35
CA LEU A 267 -11.08 -23.45 -9.77
C LEU A 267 -11.02 -24.26 -11.07
N ALA A 268 -10.23 -23.81 -12.04
CA ALA A 268 -10.06 -24.52 -13.32
C ALA A 268 -9.42 -25.92 -13.17
N ARG A 269 -8.55 -26.09 -12.14
CA ARG A 269 -7.84 -27.38 -11.90
C ARG A 269 -8.52 -28.27 -10.86
N LEU A 270 -9.54 -27.79 -10.17
CA LEU A 270 -10.29 -28.61 -9.20
C LEU A 270 -11.14 -29.65 -9.92
N PRO A 271 -11.13 -30.92 -9.43
CA PRO A 271 -12.00 -31.96 -9.95
C PRO A 271 -13.49 -31.64 -9.70
N ALA A 272 -14.37 -32.16 -10.53
CA ALA A 272 -15.81 -31.90 -10.48
C ALA A 272 -16.45 -32.40 -9.17
N ASP A 273 -15.90 -33.42 -8.56
CA ASP A 273 -16.40 -34.07 -7.33
C ASP A 273 -16.11 -33.25 -6.06
N ALA A 274 -15.19 -32.31 -6.11
CA ALA A 274 -14.88 -31.42 -4.99
C ALA A 274 -15.94 -30.30 -4.80
N THR A 275 -17.20 -30.68 -4.66
CA THR A 275 -18.35 -29.76 -4.64
C THR A 275 -18.25 -28.70 -3.54
N SER A 276 -17.83 -29.08 -2.32
CA SER A 276 -17.69 -28.15 -1.18
C SER A 276 -16.59 -27.11 -1.41
N LEU A 277 -15.42 -27.55 -1.91
CA LEU A 277 -14.32 -26.62 -2.22
C LEU A 277 -14.69 -25.67 -3.37
N ARG A 278 -15.39 -26.19 -4.40
CA ARG A 278 -15.88 -25.35 -5.49
C ARG A 278 -16.88 -24.31 -5.01
N ALA A 279 -17.84 -24.68 -4.14
CA ALA A 279 -18.82 -23.75 -3.58
C ALA A 279 -18.16 -22.65 -2.72
N ILE A 280 -17.07 -22.97 -2.01
CA ILE A 280 -16.30 -21.99 -1.24
C ILE A 280 -15.52 -21.07 -2.18
N LEU A 281 -14.72 -21.64 -3.10
CA LEU A 281 -13.81 -20.87 -3.98
C LEU A 281 -14.56 -20.02 -5.02
N SER A 282 -15.76 -20.45 -5.45
CA SER A 282 -16.65 -19.63 -6.30
C SER A 282 -17.36 -18.51 -5.53
N LYS A 283 -17.06 -18.35 -4.24
CA LYS A 283 -17.73 -17.39 -3.32
C LYS A 283 -19.24 -17.64 -3.13
N GLN A 284 -19.83 -18.64 -3.75
CA GLN A 284 -21.27 -18.93 -3.63
C GLN A 284 -21.68 -19.10 -2.16
N PHE A 285 -20.96 -19.93 -1.41
CA PHE A 285 -21.25 -20.17 0.01
C PHE A 285 -21.13 -18.88 0.84
N THR A 286 -20.11 -18.08 0.60
CA THR A 286 -19.88 -16.80 1.30
C THR A 286 -20.96 -15.79 0.95
N ASN A 287 -21.37 -15.69 -0.31
CA ASN A 287 -22.44 -14.80 -0.76
C ASN A 287 -23.79 -15.18 -0.13
N ASP A 288 -24.11 -16.47 -0.05
CA ASP A 288 -25.33 -16.96 0.62
C ASP A 288 -25.36 -16.61 2.10
N LEU A 289 -24.21 -16.71 2.79
CA LEU A 289 -24.08 -16.31 4.19
C LEU A 289 -24.27 -14.80 4.37
N TYR A 290 -23.60 -13.97 3.56
CA TYR A 290 -23.74 -12.52 3.61
C TYR A 290 -25.17 -12.10 3.31
N GLN A 291 -25.79 -12.68 2.30
CA GLN A 291 -27.18 -12.42 1.98
C GLN A 291 -28.11 -12.76 3.14
N THR A 292 -27.93 -13.94 3.74
CA THR A 292 -28.73 -14.38 4.89
C THR A 292 -28.53 -13.44 6.07
N PHE A 293 -27.30 -13.01 6.34
CA PHE A 293 -26.97 -12.06 7.40
C PHE A 293 -27.63 -10.70 7.15
N LEU A 294 -27.43 -10.11 5.97
CA LEU A 294 -28.01 -8.81 5.62
C LEU A 294 -29.52 -8.81 5.64
N THR A 295 -30.16 -9.89 5.18
CA THR A 295 -31.63 -10.03 5.23
C THR A 295 -32.16 -10.10 6.66
N ARG A 296 -31.46 -10.81 7.56
CA ARG A 296 -31.87 -10.96 8.96
C ARG A 296 -31.52 -9.78 9.85
N ARG A 297 -30.43 -9.11 9.58
CA ARG A 297 -29.86 -8.02 10.40
C ARG A 297 -30.00 -6.66 9.74
N SER A 298 -30.73 -6.56 8.64
CA SER A 298 -30.92 -5.29 7.96
C SER A 298 -31.64 -4.30 8.86
N HIS A 299 -30.93 -3.26 9.25
CA HIS A 299 -31.51 -2.04 9.79
C HIS A 299 -31.82 -1.04 8.67
N HIS A 300 -32.05 -1.59 7.47
CA HIS A 300 -32.39 -0.81 6.31
C HIS A 300 -33.72 -0.10 6.55
N ASP A 301 -33.64 1.19 6.76
CA ASP A 301 -34.78 2.05 7.01
C ASP A 301 -34.93 3.06 5.87
N ASN A 302 -35.71 2.68 4.87
CA ASN A 302 -36.05 3.56 3.75
C ASN A 302 -36.78 4.83 4.21
N ARG A 303 -37.34 4.87 5.45
CA ARG A 303 -38.06 6.03 5.94
C ARG A 303 -37.23 7.30 5.94
N LEU A 304 -35.91 7.21 6.14
CA LEU A 304 -35.03 8.37 6.03
C LEU A 304 -35.00 8.92 4.61
N LEU A 305 -34.78 8.06 3.60
CA LEU A 305 -34.83 8.46 2.21
C LEU A 305 -36.23 8.93 1.81
N ASP A 306 -37.30 8.24 2.26
CA ASP A 306 -38.69 8.62 2.01
C ASP A 306 -39.03 9.97 2.66
N GLU A 307 -38.44 10.30 3.80
CA GLU A 307 -38.57 11.60 4.43
C GLU A 307 -37.86 12.68 3.61
N TYR A 308 -36.67 12.42 3.11
CA TYR A 308 -35.93 13.34 2.26
C TYR A 308 -36.60 13.58 0.91
N VAL A 309 -37.32 12.60 0.36
CA VAL A 309 -38.14 12.79 -0.85
C VAL A 309 -39.09 13.97 -0.70
N ARG A 310 -39.59 14.24 0.50
CA ARG A 310 -40.51 15.37 0.76
C ARG A 310 -39.86 16.73 0.61
N PHE A 311 -38.53 16.82 0.74
CA PHE A 311 -37.77 18.04 0.63
C PHE A 311 -37.19 18.29 -0.78
N VAL A 312 -37.26 17.28 -1.66
CA VAL A 312 -36.72 17.36 -3.02
C VAL A 312 -37.81 17.84 -3.96
N THR A 313 -37.59 19.00 -4.58
CA THR A 313 -38.52 19.54 -5.54
C THR A 313 -38.40 18.89 -6.91
N TYR A 314 -39.45 19.03 -7.75
CA TYR A 314 -39.47 18.48 -9.11
C TYR A 314 -38.37 19.03 -10.03
N GLU A 315 -37.78 20.16 -9.67
CA GLU A 315 -36.73 20.86 -10.43
C GLU A 315 -35.31 20.44 -10.03
N ASP A 316 -35.13 19.71 -8.90
CA ASP A 316 -33.83 19.32 -8.37
C ASP A 316 -33.41 17.92 -8.89
N THR A 317 -33.30 17.76 -10.22
CA THR A 317 -32.95 16.48 -10.86
C THR A 317 -31.66 15.88 -10.31
N ASN A 318 -30.60 16.67 -10.14
CA ASN A 318 -29.31 16.19 -9.63
C ASN A 318 -29.38 15.63 -8.18
N VAL A 319 -30.27 16.18 -7.35
CA VAL A 319 -30.51 15.67 -6.00
C VAL A 319 -31.32 14.37 -6.02
N GLN A 320 -32.32 14.26 -6.94
CA GLN A 320 -33.05 13.02 -7.17
C GLN A 320 -32.12 11.87 -7.59
N GLU A 321 -31.19 12.18 -8.48
CA GLU A 321 -30.16 11.26 -8.96
C GLU A 321 -29.22 10.83 -7.82
N ALA A 322 -28.74 11.77 -7.00
CA ALA A 322 -27.94 11.45 -5.83
C ALA A 322 -28.70 10.56 -4.83
N MET A 323 -30.01 10.73 -4.68
CA MET A 323 -30.84 9.86 -3.82
C MET A 323 -30.97 8.44 -4.37
N LEU A 324 -31.00 8.26 -5.69
CA LEU A 324 -31.04 6.92 -6.29
C LEU A 324 -29.69 6.17 -6.06
N VAL A 325 -28.57 6.87 -6.20
CA VAL A 325 -27.24 6.30 -5.87
C VAL A 325 -27.13 6.04 -4.35
N ALA A 326 -27.57 6.99 -3.53
CA ALA A 326 -27.60 6.83 -2.08
C ALA A 326 -28.40 5.60 -1.65
N ASN A 327 -29.55 5.36 -2.30
CA ASN A 327 -30.34 4.14 -2.05
C ASN A 327 -29.54 2.86 -2.42
N ALA A 328 -28.80 2.87 -3.52
CA ALA A 328 -28.02 1.70 -3.90
C ALA A 328 -26.96 1.35 -2.85
N LEU A 329 -26.31 2.35 -2.24
CA LEU A 329 -25.35 2.16 -1.15
C LEU A 329 -26.02 1.69 0.15
N THR A 330 -27.12 2.30 0.55
CA THR A 330 -27.84 1.89 1.77
C THR A 330 -28.43 0.49 1.64
N SER A 331 -28.86 0.09 0.43
CA SER A 331 -29.48 -1.20 0.14
C SER A 331 -28.53 -2.27 -0.41
N ILE A 332 -27.23 -2.15 -0.17
CA ILE A 332 -26.25 -3.17 -0.63
C ILE A 332 -26.74 -4.57 -0.22
N GLY A 333 -26.97 -5.45 -1.21
CA GLY A 333 -27.40 -6.84 -1.03
C GLY A 333 -28.84 -7.06 -0.53
N SER A 334 -29.60 -6.00 -0.19
CA SER A 334 -30.95 -6.15 0.40
C SER A 334 -32.12 -5.98 -0.59
N GLY A 335 -31.84 -5.43 -1.78
CA GLY A 335 -32.85 -5.19 -2.81
C GLY A 335 -33.13 -3.70 -3.05
N ASN A 336 -34.07 -3.38 -3.94
CA ASN A 336 -34.23 -2.03 -4.47
C ASN A 336 -35.68 -1.51 -4.47
N GLU A 337 -36.37 -1.61 -3.33
CA GLU A 337 -37.77 -1.20 -3.20
C GLU A 337 -37.97 0.31 -3.42
N PHE A 338 -37.05 1.15 -2.94
CA PHE A 338 -37.11 2.61 -3.13
C PHE A 338 -37.11 3.02 -4.60
N VAL A 339 -36.30 2.36 -5.43
CA VAL A 339 -36.26 2.62 -6.88
C VAL A 339 -37.56 2.21 -7.57
N MET A 340 -38.17 1.11 -7.13
CA MET A 340 -39.47 0.69 -7.68
C MET A 340 -40.54 1.75 -7.40
N ASN A 341 -40.55 2.34 -6.22
CA ASN A 341 -41.49 3.41 -5.85
C ASN A 341 -41.20 4.73 -6.57
N ASN A 342 -39.96 5.00 -6.95
CA ASN A 342 -39.50 6.23 -7.58
C ASN A 342 -39.01 6.03 -9.03
N GLY A 343 -39.50 5.02 -9.73
CA GLY A 343 -39.07 4.69 -11.11
C GLY A 343 -39.23 5.82 -12.14
N ASN A 344 -40.06 6.81 -11.85
CA ASN A 344 -40.17 8.01 -12.68
C ASN A 344 -38.90 8.87 -12.66
N TRP A 345 -38.13 8.86 -11.56
CA TRP A 345 -36.85 9.59 -11.48
C TRP A 345 -35.79 8.93 -12.36
N VAL A 346 -35.73 7.60 -12.39
CA VAL A 346 -34.84 6.85 -13.29
C VAL A 346 -35.16 7.17 -14.77
N LYS A 347 -36.46 7.29 -15.11
CA LYS A 347 -36.87 7.63 -16.47
C LYS A 347 -36.50 9.04 -16.87
N LYS A 348 -36.49 9.99 -15.92
CA LYS A 348 -36.16 11.41 -16.15
C LYS A 348 -34.66 11.68 -16.13
N ALA A 349 -33.86 10.84 -15.48
CA ALA A 349 -32.43 10.97 -15.49
C ALA A 349 -31.89 10.91 -16.92
N GLU A 350 -30.89 11.71 -17.21
CA GLU A 350 -30.31 11.85 -18.53
C GLU A 350 -28.81 11.66 -18.53
N SER A 351 -28.25 11.26 -19.66
CA SER A 351 -26.81 11.24 -19.91
C SER A 351 -26.02 10.40 -18.87
N TRP A 352 -24.90 10.91 -18.41
CA TRP A 352 -23.96 10.23 -17.49
C TRP A 352 -24.56 9.86 -16.15
N THR A 353 -25.51 10.64 -15.67
CA THR A 353 -26.16 10.35 -14.41
C THR A 353 -27.02 9.09 -14.49
N LYS A 354 -27.73 8.92 -15.61
CA LYS A 354 -28.50 7.71 -15.87
C LYS A 354 -27.63 6.46 -15.97
N PHE A 355 -26.46 6.58 -16.62
CA PHE A 355 -25.43 5.56 -16.63
C PHE A 355 -25.03 5.14 -15.20
N GLY A 356 -24.65 6.11 -14.35
CA GLY A 356 -24.22 5.85 -12.97
C GLY A 356 -25.33 5.24 -12.10
N ILE A 357 -26.57 5.70 -12.23
CA ILE A 357 -27.72 5.16 -11.50
C ILE A 357 -27.95 3.70 -11.85
N ILE A 358 -27.98 3.37 -13.15
CA ILE A 358 -28.24 1.99 -13.60
C ILE A 358 -27.10 1.06 -13.16
N ALA A 359 -25.85 1.52 -13.31
CA ALA A 359 -24.69 0.77 -12.83
C ALA A 359 -24.74 0.52 -11.31
N SER A 360 -25.21 1.51 -10.52
CA SER A 360 -25.33 1.38 -9.06
C SER A 360 -26.36 0.35 -8.61
N PHE A 361 -27.35 -0.01 -9.45
CA PHE A 361 -28.31 -1.06 -9.11
C PHE A 361 -27.65 -2.44 -8.93
N ALA A 362 -26.49 -2.65 -9.55
CA ALA A 362 -25.69 -3.85 -9.33
C ALA A 362 -25.35 -4.03 -7.84
N LEU A 363 -25.06 -2.96 -7.11
CA LEU A 363 -24.72 -3.01 -5.68
C LEU A 363 -25.87 -3.54 -4.82
N SER A 364 -27.10 -3.17 -5.15
CA SER A 364 -28.30 -3.65 -4.42
C SER A 364 -28.52 -5.16 -4.54
N HIS A 365 -27.92 -5.78 -5.54
CA HIS A 365 -28.11 -7.22 -5.85
C HIS A 365 -26.78 -8.01 -5.85
N VAL A 366 -25.70 -7.46 -5.33
CA VAL A 366 -24.35 -8.06 -5.40
C VAL A 366 -24.25 -9.50 -4.87
N TYR A 367 -25.09 -9.88 -3.91
CA TYR A 367 -25.12 -11.24 -3.37
C TYR A 367 -26.24 -12.11 -3.98
N ARG A 368 -26.92 -11.64 -5.03
CA ARG A 368 -28.00 -12.35 -5.76
C ARG A 368 -27.77 -12.24 -7.26
N PRO A 369 -26.73 -12.90 -7.80
CA PRO A 369 -26.32 -12.72 -9.19
C PRO A 369 -27.46 -12.99 -10.19
N GLU A 370 -28.28 -14.04 -9.95
CA GLU A 370 -29.40 -14.37 -10.83
C GLU A 370 -30.43 -13.24 -10.97
N LYS A 371 -30.83 -12.60 -9.85
CA LYS A 371 -31.74 -11.44 -9.88
C LYS A 371 -31.09 -10.20 -10.45
N ALA A 372 -29.83 -10.02 -10.17
CA ALA A 372 -29.04 -8.93 -10.69
C ALA A 372 -28.91 -9.02 -12.22
N GLU A 373 -28.65 -10.21 -12.76
CA GLU A 373 -28.64 -10.45 -14.19
C GLU A 373 -29.98 -10.11 -14.84
N GLU A 374 -31.10 -10.57 -14.27
CA GLU A 374 -32.44 -10.25 -14.80
C GLU A 374 -32.68 -8.74 -14.87
N VAL A 375 -32.27 -7.99 -13.83
CA VAL A 375 -32.39 -6.53 -13.80
C VAL A 375 -31.48 -5.89 -14.84
N MET A 376 -30.23 -6.31 -14.94
CA MET A 376 -29.26 -5.74 -15.88
C MET A 376 -29.60 -6.05 -17.33
N GLN A 377 -30.08 -7.25 -17.66
CA GLN A 377 -30.46 -7.63 -19.02
C GLN A 377 -31.58 -6.73 -19.59
N ASN A 378 -32.51 -6.26 -18.75
CA ASN A 378 -33.54 -5.31 -19.21
C ASN A 378 -32.91 -3.99 -19.72
N TYR A 379 -31.83 -3.53 -19.08
CA TYR A 379 -31.13 -2.31 -19.50
C TYR A 379 -30.14 -2.58 -20.65
N ILE A 380 -29.46 -3.73 -20.66
CA ILE A 380 -28.56 -4.13 -21.77
C ILE A 380 -29.34 -4.26 -23.08
N GLY A 381 -30.61 -4.71 -23.02
CA GLY A 381 -31.50 -4.80 -24.17
C GLY A 381 -32.09 -3.47 -24.65
N SER A 382 -31.88 -2.37 -23.95
CA SER A 382 -32.42 -1.05 -24.31
C SER A 382 -31.74 -0.47 -25.56
N ASP A 383 -32.51 0.30 -26.36
CA ASP A 383 -32.00 1.04 -27.50
C ASP A 383 -31.28 2.34 -27.08
N LYS A 384 -31.49 2.81 -25.86
CA LYS A 384 -30.88 4.03 -25.35
C LYS A 384 -29.44 3.76 -24.91
N GLU A 385 -28.55 4.64 -25.36
CA GLU A 385 -27.11 4.50 -25.11
C GLU A 385 -26.77 4.47 -23.63
N GLU A 386 -27.35 5.38 -22.85
CA GLU A 386 -27.09 5.53 -21.41
C GLU A 386 -27.55 4.30 -20.61
N GLU A 387 -28.72 3.76 -20.96
CA GLU A 387 -29.28 2.60 -20.28
C GLU A 387 -28.46 1.35 -20.58
N LYS A 388 -28.09 1.15 -21.85
CA LYS A 388 -27.28 0.02 -22.28
C LYS A 388 -25.88 0.06 -21.71
N SER A 389 -25.25 1.24 -21.70
CA SER A 389 -23.92 1.44 -21.13
C SER A 389 -23.88 1.16 -19.62
N GLY A 390 -24.83 1.72 -18.87
CA GLY A 390 -24.98 1.47 -17.43
C GLY A 390 -25.25 0.00 -17.10
N GLY A 391 -26.09 -0.67 -17.94
CA GLY A 391 -26.38 -2.10 -17.81
C GLY A 391 -25.15 -2.97 -18.04
N LEU A 392 -24.32 -2.69 -19.05
CA LEU A 392 -23.08 -3.42 -19.32
C LEU A 392 -22.04 -3.23 -18.22
N TYR A 393 -21.88 -2.01 -17.71
CA TYR A 393 -20.97 -1.74 -16.61
C TYR A 393 -21.46 -2.38 -15.30
N GLY A 394 -22.76 -2.28 -14.98
CA GLY A 394 -23.34 -2.96 -13.83
C GLY A 394 -23.20 -4.48 -13.90
N TYR A 395 -23.39 -5.07 -15.09
CA TYR A 395 -23.13 -6.50 -15.30
C TYR A 395 -21.67 -6.86 -14.99
N ALA A 396 -20.71 -6.07 -15.44
CA ALA A 396 -19.31 -6.29 -15.17
C ALA A 396 -18.98 -6.18 -13.66
N ILE A 397 -19.59 -5.24 -12.92
CA ILE A 397 -19.44 -5.11 -11.46
C ILE A 397 -19.90 -6.39 -10.75
N LEU A 398 -21.03 -6.99 -11.18
CA LEU A 398 -21.53 -8.22 -10.57
C LEU A 398 -20.62 -9.42 -10.79
N HIS A 399 -19.95 -9.46 -11.92
CA HIS A 399 -19.18 -10.60 -12.41
C HIS A 399 -17.66 -10.38 -12.37
N MET A 400 -17.17 -9.43 -11.59
CA MET A 400 -15.73 -9.11 -11.48
C MET A 400 -14.85 -10.32 -11.09
N SER A 401 -15.43 -11.30 -10.39
CA SER A 401 -14.70 -12.46 -9.86
C SER A 401 -15.11 -13.78 -10.51
N ASP A 402 -15.93 -13.73 -11.55
CA ASP A 402 -16.40 -14.94 -12.25
C ASP A 402 -15.33 -15.47 -13.24
N GLY A 403 -15.52 -16.70 -13.71
CA GLY A 403 -14.54 -17.40 -14.55
C GLY A 403 -14.64 -17.10 -16.05
N GLU A 404 -13.94 -17.92 -16.84
CA GLU A 404 -13.71 -17.80 -18.28
C GLU A 404 -14.99 -17.57 -19.13
N GLN A 405 -16.13 -18.14 -18.73
CA GLN A 405 -17.38 -17.99 -19.50
C GLN A 405 -17.85 -16.53 -19.49
N THR A 406 -17.73 -15.84 -18.37
CA THR A 406 -18.06 -14.41 -18.26
C THR A 406 -17.07 -13.55 -19.02
N GLU A 407 -15.80 -13.92 -18.98
CA GLU A 407 -14.73 -13.25 -19.75
C GLU A 407 -15.02 -13.31 -21.26
N GLU A 408 -15.36 -14.47 -21.80
CA GLU A 408 -15.74 -14.60 -23.20
C GLU A 408 -16.99 -13.79 -23.57
N ALA A 409 -17.99 -13.80 -22.70
CA ALA A 409 -19.22 -13.03 -22.91
C ALA A 409 -18.95 -11.51 -22.95
N VAL A 410 -18.17 -10.99 -21.98
CA VAL A 410 -17.79 -9.57 -21.91
C VAL A 410 -16.92 -9.19 -23.11
N ARG A 411 -15.96 -10.01 -23.48
CA ARG A 411 -15.12 -9.78 -24.68
C ARG A 411 -15.91 -9.78 -25.98
N ALA A 412 -16.85 -10.71 -26.11
CA ALA A 412 -17.75 -10.73 -27.28
C ALA A 412 -18.63 -9.47 -27.33
N GLN A 413 -19.12 -9.00 -26.18
CA GLN A 413 -19.86 -7.73 -26.09
C GLN A 413 -19.00 -6.53 -26.48
N LEU A 414 -17.77 -6.43 -25.99
CA LEU A 414 -16.85 -5.35 -26.38
C LEU A 414 -16.63 -5.33 -27.90
N ARG A 415 -16.31 -6.47 -28.49
CA ARG A 415 -16.09 -6.59 -29.94
C ARG A 415 -17.34 -6.24 -30.74
N ARG A 416 -18.52 -6.59 -30.23
CA ARG A 416 -19.78 -6.25 -30.85
C ARG A 416 -20.02 -4.74 -30.79
N VAL A 417 -19.85 -4.11 -29.63
CA VAL A 417 -20.02 -2.68 -29.45
C VAL A 417 -19.06 -1.88 -30.33
N VAL A 418 -17.78 -2.28 -30.38
CA VAL A 418 -16.78 -1.64 -31.24
C VAL A 418 -17.17 -1.70 -32.72
N ARG A 419 -17.70 -2.84 -33.19
CA ARG A 419 -18.09 -3.00 -34.60
C ARG A 419 -19.39 -2.26 -34.98
N GLU A 420 -20.43 -2.36 -34.12
CA GLU A 420 -21.77 -1.90 -34.46
C GLU A 420 -22.05 -0.48 -33.99
N ASN A 421 -21.37 0.00 -32.98
CA ASN A 421 -21.68 1.25 -32.29
C ASN A 421 -20.44 2.14 -32.07
N SER A 422 -19.49 2.13 -33.00
CA SER A 422 -18.24 2.89 -32.83
C SER A 422 -18.45 4.39 -32.56
N GLU A 423 -19.58 4.98 -33.03
CA GLU A 423 -19.90 6.40 -32.80
C GLU A 423 -20.44 6.72 -31.40
N LYS A 424 -20.86 5.71 -30.63
CA LYS A 424 -21.48 5.89 -29.31
C LYS A 424 -20.45 5.88 -28.21
N GLU A 425 -19.98 7.05 -27.81
CA GLU A 425 -18.86 7.19 -26.83
C GLU A 425 -19.19 6.64 -25.45
N MET A 426 -20.39 6.90 -24.93
CA MET A 426 -20.80 6.45 -23.60
C MET A 426 -20.90 4.92 -23.54
N LEU A 427 -21.40 4.31 -24.62
CA LEU A 427 -21.50 2.86 -24.70
C LEU A 427 -20.11 2.21 -24.73
N LEU A 428 -19.17 2.78 -25.49
CA LEU A 428 -17.77 2.34 -25.50
C LEU A 428 -17.12 2.50 -24.12
N HIS A 429 -17.35 3.65 -23.46
CA HIS A 429 -16.84 3.92 -22.12
C HIS A 429 -17.25 2.82 -21.11
N GLY A 430 -18.55 2.57 -20.97
CA GLY A 430 -19.05 1.56 -20.03
C GLY A 430 -18.58 0.15 -20.37
N CYS A 431 -18.50 -0.18 -21.66
CA CYS A 431 -18.03 -1.48 -22.14
C CYS A 431 -16.52 -1.68 -21.88
N CYS A 432 -15.68 -0.66 -22.15
CA CYS A 432 -14.24 -0.70 -21.87
C CYS A 432 -13.97 -0.83 -20.37
N LEU A 433 -14.61 0.00 -19.53
CA LEU A 433 -14.47 -0.10 -18.07
C LEU A 433 -14.90 -1.47 -17.54
N GLY A 434 -16.04 -1.98 -18.04
CA GLY A 434 -16.52 -3.30 -17.66
C GLY A 434 -15.54 -4.41 -18.04
N ALA A 435 -14.98 -4.36 -19.27
CA ALA A 435 -13.92 -5.29 -19.67
C ALA A 435 -12.68 -5.18 -18.76
N GLY A 436 -12.24 -3.95 -18.46
CA GLY A 436 -11.12 -3.72 -17.54
C GLY A 436 -11.33 -4.35 -16.16
N LEU A 437 -12.54 -4.23 -15.58
CA LEU A 437 -12.86 -4.82 -14.27
C LEU A 437 -12.87 -6.35 -14.32
N VAL A 438 -13.49 -6.95 -15.33
CA VAL A 438 -13.57 -8.41 -15.45
C VAL A 438 -12.20 -9.03 -15.72
N PHE A 439 -11.39 -8.39 -16.57
CA PHE A 439 -10.05 -8.86 -16.93
C PHE A 439 -8.94 -8.26 -16.06
N CYS A 440 -9.25 -7.71 -14.91
CA CYS A 440 -8.26 -7.08 -14.02
C CYS A 440 -7.09 -8.02 -13.72
N GLY A 441 -5.88 -7.57 -14.07
CA GLY A 441 -4.64 -8.31 -13.86
C GLY A 441 -4.48 -9.60 -14.68
N SER A 442 -5.25 -9.78 -15.76
CA SER A 442 -5.12 -10.95 -16.66
C SER A 442 -3.89 -10.88 -17.57
N HIS A 443 -3.36 -9.69 -17.81
CA HIS A 443 -2.27 -9.40 -18.74
C HIS A 443 -2.53 -9.89 -20.20
N ASP A 444 -3.81 -9.86 -20.61
CA ASP A 444 -4.22 -10.28 -21.96
C ASP A 444 -3.80 -9.22 -22.99
N GLN A 445 -2.74 -9.53 -23.75
CA GLN A 445 -2.19 -8.63 -24.78
C GLN A 445 -3.19 -8.37 -25.91
N GLY A 446 -4.01 -9.38 -26.26
CA GLY A 446 -5.01 -9.23 -27.30
C GLY A 446 -6.12 -8.24 -26.90
N LEU A 447 -6.60 -8.34 -25.66
CA LEU A 447 -7.57 -7.39 -25.13
C LEU A 447 -6.97 -6.00 -24.97
N THR A 448 -5.71 -5.92 -24.51
CA THR A 448 -4.98 -4.65 -24.40
C THR A 448 -4.92 -3.93 -25.75
N ALA A 449 -4.62 -4.63 -26.84
CA ALA A 449 -4.61 -4.07 -28.20
C ALA A 449 -6.01 -3.61 -28.66
N GLU A 450 -7.06 -4.38 -28.35
CA GLU A 450 -8.45 -4.01 -28.62
C GLU A 450 -8.86 -2.72 -27.87
N LEU A 451 -8.46 -2.57 -26.61
CA LEU A 451 -8.72 -1.40 -25.79
C LEU A 451 -7.94 -0.16 -26.26
N LEU A 452 -6.68 -0.32 -26.62
CA LEU A 452 -5.85 0.76 -27.19
C LEU A 452 -6.46 1.32 -28.49
N ALA A 453 -7.03 0.45 -29.32
CA ALA A 453 -7.74 0.87 -30.54
C ALA A 453 -9.00 1.73 -30.22
N CYS A 454 -9.57 1.64 -29.02
CA CYS A 454 -10.71 2.46 -28.58
C CYS A 454 -10.32 3.85 -28.07
N ILE A 455 -9.02 4.12 -27.84
CA ILE A 455 -8.54 5.42 -27.30
C ILE A 455 -8.62 6.54 -28.34
N GLN A 456 -8.77 6.22 -29.62
CA GLN A 456 -8.75 7.18 -30.74
C GLN A 456 -9.82 8.28 -30.60
N ASP A 457 -9.44 9.53 -30.76
CA ASP A 457 -10.24 10.76 -30.96
C ASP A 457 -11.61 10.92 -30.26
N LYS A 458 -11.91 10.04 -29.29
CA LYS A 458 -13.17 10.00 -28.54
C LYS A 458 -12.92 10.21 -27.07
N PRO A 459 -13.16 11.41 -26.54
CA PRO A 459 -12.73 11.78 -25.19
C PRO A 459 -13.24 10.85 -24.08
N PHE A 460 -14.50 10.46 -24.11
CA PHE A 460 -15.07 9.59 -23.07
C PHE A 460 -14.71 8.11 -23.26
N ALA A 461 -14.72 7.62 -24.49
CA ALA A 461 -14.28 6.26 -24.78
C ALA A 461 -12.81 6.07 -24.42
N GLY A 462 -11.96 7.05 -24.76
CA GLY A 462 -10.54 7.03 -24.43
C GLY A 462 -10.27 7.11 -22.93
N LEU A 463 -11.08 7.84 -22.17
CA LEU A 463 -11.00 7.82 -20.69
C LEU A 463 -11.26 6.41 -20.14
N GLY A 464 -12.35 5.77 -20.57
CA GLY A 464 -12.69 4.42 -20.12
C GLY A 464 -11.67 3.36 -20.56
N ALA A 465 -11.22 3.45 -21.82
CA ALA A 465 -10.22 2.54 -22.37
C ALA A 465 -8.84 2.68 -21.71
N GLY A 466 -8.40 3.92 -21.40
CA GLY A 466 -7.15 4.18 -20.69
C GLY A 466 -7.12 3.54 -19.31
N VAL A 467 -8.19 3.70 -18.54
CA VAL A 467 -8.33 3.04 -17.22
C VAL A 467 -8.38 1.52 -17.38
N ALA A 468 -9.11 1.00 -18.38
CA ALA A 468 -9.24 -0.42 -18.62
C ALA A 468 -7.90 -1.09 -18.99
N VAL A 469 -7.05 -0.45 -19.81
CA VAL A 469 -5.70 -0.92 -20.12
C VAL A 469 -4.88 -1.08 -18.84
N GLY A 470 -4.95 -0.09 -17.93
CA GLY A 470 -4.29 -0.16 -16.63
C GLY A 470 -4.81 -1.29 -15.74
N LEU A 471 -6.13 -1.52 -15.71
CA LEU A 471 -6.73 -2.61 -14.96
C LEU A 471 -6.30 -3.99 -15.47
N VAL A 472 -6.36 -4.20 -16.80
CA VAL A 472 -5.96 -5.46 -17.43
C VAL A 472 -4.50 -5.80 -17.10
N ASN A 473 -3.61 -4.79 -17.10
CA ASN A 473 -2.18 -4.94 -16.89
C ASN A 473 -1.72 -4.55 -15.46
N CYS A 474 -2.62 -4.57 -14.50
CA CYS A 474 -2.38 -4.14 -13.13
C CYS A 474 -1.23 -4.92 -12.46
N GLY A 475 -0.25 -4.20 -11.89
CA GLY A 475 0.87 -4.78 -11.13
C GLY A 475 1.98 -5.42 -11.98
N CYS A 476 2.06 -5.14 -13.28
CA CYS A 476 2.98 -5.81 -14.22
C CYS A 476 3.88 -4.83 -14.97
N VAL A 477 4.56 -3.95 -14.26
CA VAL A 477 5.43 -2.93 -14.86
C VAL A 477 6.52 -3.54 -15.76
N GLU A 478 7.20 -4.59 -15.30
CA GLU A 478 8.33 -5.20 -16.04
C GLU A 478 7.91 -5.79 -17.40
N GLN A 479 6.73 -6.39 -17.46
CA GLN A 479 6.20 -6.98 -18.70
C GLN A 479 5.55 -5.93 -19.61
N CYS A 480 5.22 -4.77 -19.07
CA CYS A 480 4.53 -3.69 -19.75
C CYS A 480 5.42 -2.46 -20.01
N GLU A 481 6.76 -2.58 -19.83
CA GLU A 481 7.69 -1.47 -20.04
C GLU A 481 7.62 -0.93 -21.49
N GLU A 482 7.57 -1.82 -22.48
CA GLU A 482 7.36 -1.45 -23.89
C GLU A 482 5.99 -0.76 -24.10
N LEU A 483 4.92 -1.33 -23.50
CA LEU A 483 3.58 -0.73 -23.57
C LEU A 483 3.58 0.68 -22.97
N LEU A 484 4.24 0.86 -21.83
CA LEU A 484 4.33 2.14 -21.14
C LEU A 484 5.11 3.16 -21.98
N THR A 485 6.33 2.84 -22.39
CA THR A 485 7.25 3.76 -23.04
C THR A 485 6.88 4.05 -24.50
N GLU A 486 6.45 3.04 -25.26
CA GLU A 486 6.19 3.18 -26.68
C GLU A 486 4.76 3.64 -27.01
N GLN A 487 3.77 3.29 -26.16
CA GLN A 487 2.37 3.53 -26.49
C GLN A 487 1.67 4.47 -25.52
N LEU A 488 1.78 4.28 -24.21
CA LEU A 488 1.01 5.06 -23.23
C LEU A 488 1.65 6.42 -22.93
N GLU A 489 2.98 6.49 -22.78
CA GLU A 489 3.68 7.73 -22.46
C GLU A 489 3.56 8.79 -23.58
N PRO A 490 3.73 8.47 -24.87
CA PRO A 490 3.49 9.43 -25.94
C PRO A 490 2.06 9.98 -25.96
N LEU A 491 1.05 9.11 -25.74
CA LEU A 491 -0.35 9.52 -25.65
C LEU A 491 -0.64 10.40 -24.42
N LEU A 492 0.07 10.15 -23.32
CA LEU A 492 -0.05 10.94 -22.09
C LEU A 492 0.52 12.36 -22.26
N HIS A 493 1.49 12.53 -23.14
CA HIS A 493 2.08 13.81 -23.50
C HIS A 493 1.32 14.57 -24.60
N ASP A 494 0.56 13.86 -25.43
CA ASP A 494 -0.29 14.46 -26.48
C ASP A 494 -1.58 15.02 -25.86
N ASN A 495 -1.53 16.30 -25.48
CA ASN A 495 -2.58 17.00 -24.74
C ASN A 495 -3.80 17.42 -25.59
N GLN A 496 -4.14 16.74 -26.68
CA GLN A 496 -5.28 17.12 -27.51
C GLN A 496 -6.62 16.98 -26.75
N HIS A 497 -6.72 16.01 -25.83
CA HIS A 497 -7.94 15.76 -25.06
C HIS A 497 -7.64 15.45 -23.57
N ASP A 498 -7.92 16.40 -22.69
CA ASP A 498 -7.75 16.28 -21.24
C ASP A 498 -8.35 15.02 -20.62
N ARG A 499 -9.49 14.53 -21.14
CA ARG A 499 -10.16 13.35 -20.62
C ARG A 499 -9.41 12.06 -20.94
N ILE A 500 -8.90 11.95 -22.16
CA ILE A 500 -8.06 10.81 -22.57
C ILE A 500 -6.80 10.78 -21.70
N ALA A 501 -6.14 11.93 -21.56
CA ALA A 501 -4.95 12.05 -20.71
C ALA A 501 -5.23 11.69 -19.23
N ALA A 502 -6.41 12.06 -18.71
CA ALA A 502 -6.80 11.68 -17.35
C ALA A 502 -7.02 10.16 -17.20
N GLY A 503 -7.68 9.51 -18.17
CA GLY A 503 -7.87 8.07 -18.19
C GLY A 503 -6.55 7.30 -18.30
N LEU A 504 -5.67 7.77 -19.18
CA LEU A 504 -4.33 7.21 -19.34
C LEU A 504 -3.48 7.40 -18.08
N ALA A 505 -3.55 8.57 -17.43
CA ALA A 505 -2.82 8.81 -16.19
C ALA A 505 -3.21 7.80 -15.08
N MET A 506 -4.52 7.52 -14.94
CA MET A 506 -5.02 6.49 -14.03
C MET A 506 -4.57 5.10 -14.48
N GLY A 507 -4.67 4.78 -15.76
CA GLY A 507 -4.24 3.50 -16.31
C GLY A 507 -2.76 3.23 -16.09
N VAL A 508 -1.90 4.21 -16.37
CA VAL A 508 -0.46 4.12 -16.11
C VAL A 508 -0.18 3.93 -14.62
N ALA A 509 -0.87 4.68 -13.75
CA ALA A 509 -0.71 4.50 -12.29
C ALA A 509 -1.05 3.07 -11.83
N LEU A 510 -2.09 2.45 -12.39
CA LEU A 510 -2.52 1.09 -12.05
C LEU A 510 -1.48 0.02 -12.41
N LEU A 511 -0.63 0.23 -13.42
CA LEU A 511 0.47 -0.68 -13.75
C LEU A 511 1.43 -0.88 -12.57
N PHE A 512 1.60 0.15 -11.74
CA PHE A 512 2.52 0.14 -10.60
C PHE A 512 1.93 -0.45 -9.32
N THR A 513 0.73 -1.01 -9.34
CA THR A 513 0.08 -1.54 -8.13
C THR A 513 0.92 -2.64 -7.49
N ASP A 514 1.24 -2.50 -6.19
CA ASP A 514 2.04 -3.42 -5.37
C ASP A 514 3.44 -3.75 -5.93
N THR A 515 3.97 -2.98 -6.88
CA THR A 515 5.29 -3.21 -7.50
C THR A 515 6.47 -2.78 -6.63
N GLN A 516 6.24 -1.95 -5.62
CA GLN A 516 7.28 -1.43 -4.70
C GLN A 516 8.40 -0.66 -5.44
N ALA A 517 9.65 -1.06 -5.19
CA ALA A 517 10.82 -0.44 -5.83
C ALA A 517 10.97 -0.78 -7.33
N ARG A 518 10.23 -1.78 -7.82
CA ARG A 518 10.23 -2.11 -9.25
C ARG A 518 9.55 -0.99 -10.02
N GLY A 519 10.23 -0.41 -10.98
CA GLY A 519 9.74 0.74 -11.76
C GLY A 519 9.85 2.11 -11.07
N GLU A 520 10.57 2.23 -9.93
CA GLU A 520 10.76 3.52 -9.25
C GLU A 520 11.45 4.57 -10.13
N SER A 521 12.36 4.15 -11.01
CA SER A 521 12.99 5.03 -12.00
C SER A 521 11.97 5.65 -12.96
N LEU A 522 11.07 4.83 -13.52
CA LEU A 522 10.01 5.28 -14.41
C LEU A 522 9.04 6.24 -13.71
N LEU A 523 8.70 5.95 -12.45
CA LEU A 523 7.85 6.85 -11.65
C LEU A 523 8.52 8.21 -11.41
N ARG A 524 9.85 8.25 -11.19
CA ARG A 524 10.58 9.50 -11.05
C ARG A 524 10.63 10.29 -12.34
N ASP A 525 10.78 9.63 -13.48
CA ASP A 525 10.76 10.26 -14.80
C ASP A 525 9.37 10.88 -15.08
N LEU A 526 8.30 10.17 -14.76
CA LEU A 526 6.93 10.70 -14.85
C LEU A 526 6.72 11.93 -13.94
N LEU A 527 7.26 11.91 -12.73
CA LEU A 527 7.18 13.05 -11.79
C LEU A 527 7.98 14.27 -12.28
N ALA A 528 9.08 14.06 -12.99
CA ALA A 528 9.90 15.13 -13.54
C ALA A 528 9.31 15.70 -14.84
N SER A 529 8.27 15.09 -15.40
CA SER A 529 7.64 15.48 -16.67
C SER A 529 7.02 16.88 -16.61
N GLY A 530 7.07 17.59 -17.74
CA GLY A 530 6.36 18.86 -17.94
C GLY A 530 4.83 18.72 -17.97
N SER A 531 4.30 17.55 -18.39
CA SER A 531 2.86 17.27 -18.44
C SER A 531 2.28 17.09 -17.04
N ALA A 532 1.18 17.80 -16.73
CA ALA A 532 0.48 17.63 -15.47
C ALA A 532 -0.11 16.22 -15.32
N TYR A 533 -0.60 15.61 -16.40
CA TYR A 533 -1.17 14.27 -16.40
C TYR A 533 -0.11 13.19 -16.19
N ALA A 534 1.09 13.35 -16.76
CA ALA A 534 2.21 12.47 -16.49
C ALA A 534 2.63 12.54 -15.00
N ARG A 535 2.67 13.75 -14.42
CA ARG A 535 2.93 13.87 -12.97
C ARG A 535 1.81 13.27 -12.12
N VAL A 536 0.54 13.35 -12.55
CA VAL A 536 -0.57 12.65 -11.87
C VAL A 536 -0.36 11.15 -11.91
N ALA A 537 0.02 10.59 -13.07
CA ALA A 537 0.34 9.17 -13.21
C ALA A 537 1.49 8.75 -12.26
N GLY A 538 2.57 9.54 -12.22
CA GLY A 538 3.70 9.30 -11.34
C GLY A 538 3.32 9.34 -9.85
N VAL A 539 2.53 10.33 -9.43
CA VAL A 539 2.08 10.50 -8.04
C VAL A 539 1.17 9.36 -7.60
N LEU A 540 0.13 9.04 -8.40
CA LEU A 540 -0.79 7.94 -8.09
C LEU A 540 -0.07 6.59 -8.17
N GLY A 541 0.84 6.43 -9.14
CA GLY A 541 1.70 5.26 -9.26
C GLY A 541 2.56 5.04 -8.00
N LEU A 542 3.16 6.09 -7.42
CA LEU A 542 3.85 6.00 -6.13
C LEU A 542 2.90 5.55 -5.00
N GLY A 543 1.70 6.13 -4.94
CA GLY A 543 0.70 5.75 -3.93
C GLY A 543 0.28 4.29 -4.03
N LEU A 544 0.09 3.77 -5.25
CA LEU A 544 -0.29 2.38 -5.52
C LEU A 544 0.88 1.40 -5.34
N ALA A 545 2.08 1.77 -5.78
CA ALA A 545 3.28 0.94 -5.63
C ALA A 545 3.65 0.70 -4.16
N PHE A 546 3.52 1.74 -3.34
CA PHE A 546 3.85 1.71 -1.93
C PHE A 546 2.62 1.74 -1.01
N ALA A 547 1.47 1.27 -1.50
CA ALA A 547 0.25 1.22 -0.69
C ALA A 547 0.47 0.42 0.61
N GLY A 548 0.10 1.02 1.75
CA GLY A 548 0.28 0.44 3.08
C GLY A 548 1.72 0.36 3.57
N ARG A 549 2.64 1.15 3.04
CA ARG A 549 4.08 1.13 3.40
C ARG A 549 4.58 2.48 3.88
N HIS A 550 3.86 3.05 4.85
CA HIS A 550 4.17 4.35 5.43
C HIS A 550 5.57 4.48 6.05
N GLN A 551 6.24 3.36 6.33
CA GLN A 551 7.62 3.33 6.84
C GLN A 551 8.66 3.76 5.80
N ASN A 552 8.29 3.82 4.52
CA ASN A 552 9.17 4.38 3.49
C ASN A 552 9.13 5.92 3.51
N TYR A 553 9.95 6.50 4.41
CA TYR A 553 10.02 7.95 4.58
C TYR A 553 10.44 8.69 3.30
N GLY A 554 11.16 8.05 2.39
CA GLY A 554 11.54 8.62 1.10
C GLY A 554 10.32 8.95 0.24
N VAL A 555 9.41 7.99 0.09
CA VAL A 555 8.17 8.15 -0.67
C VAL A 555 7.24 9.16 0.02
N VAL A 556 7.08 9.06 1.34
CA VAL A 556 6.24 9.99 2.11
C VAL A 556 6.72 11.43 1.95
N SER A 557 8.04 11.67 2.09
CA SER A 557 8.61 13.02 1.94
C SER A 557 8.47 13.56 0.51
N GLU A 558 8.62 12.72 -0.51
CA GLU A 558 8.43 13.09 -1.91
C GLU A 558 6.97 13.50 -2.18
N LEU A 559 6.00 12.72 -1.72
CA LEU A 559 4.59 13.07 -1.86
C LEU A 559 4.24 14.37 -1.13
N LEU A 560 4.74 14.59 0.09
CA LEU A 560 4.56 15.84 0.83
C LEU A 560 5.19 17.04 0.11
N ARG A 561 6.35 16.85 -0.53
CA ARG A 561 7.00 17.86 -1.36
C ARG A 561 6.12 18.24 -2.54
N VAL A 562 5.54 17.26 -3.26
CA VAL A 562 4.64 17.51 -4.39
C VAL A 562 3.37 18.23 -3.93
N ILE A 563 2.75 17.83 -2.81
CA ILE A 563 1.56 18.48 -2.25
C ILE A 563 1.82 19.97 -1.99
N SER A 564 3.01 20.32 -1.53
CA SER A 564 3.36 21.71 -1.19
C SER A 564 3.80 22.54 -2.39
N SER A 565 4.55 21.96 -3.35
CA SER A 565 5.31 22.70 -4.35
C SER A 565 4.80 22.60 -5.79
N ASP A 566 3.99 21.60 -6.16
CA ASP A 566 3.53 21.47 -7.55
C ASP A 566 2.65 22.64 -7.98
N VAL A 567 2.77 23.07 -9.23
CA VAL A 567 2.00 24.17 -9.80
C VAL A 567 0.52 23.76 -10.02
N SER A 568 0.30 22.49 -10.42
CA SER A 568 -1.03 21.99 -10.76
C SER A 568 -1.83 21.57 -9.52
N HIS A 569 -3.03 22.13 -9.37
CA HIS A 569 -3.95 21.72 -8.30
C HIS A 569 -4.37 20.25 -8.42
N THR A 570 -4.50 19.75 -9.64
CA THR A 570 -4.84 18.34 -9.91
C THR A 570 -3.74 17.41 -9.39
N VAL A 571 -2.48 17.74 -9.62
CA VAL A 571 -1.34 16.97 -9.11
C VAL A 571 -1.32 16.99 -7.58
N ARG A 572 -1.46 18.16 -6.96
CA ARG A 572 -1.54 18.29 -5.49
C ARG A 572 -2.65 17.46 -4.88
N ARG A 573 -3.86 17.51 -5.49
CA ARG A 573 -5.01 16.71 -5.04
C ARG A 573 -4.73 15.23 -5.08
N ASN A 574 -4.20 14.72 -6.19
CA ASN A 574 -3.88 13.30 -6.33
C ASN A 574 -2.70 12.87 -5.46
N ALA A 575 -1.76 13.78 -5.15
CA ALA A 575 -0.68 13.51 -4.19
C ALA A 575 -1.19 13.28 -2.76
N VAL A 576 -2.24 13.98 -2.34
CA VAL A 576 -2.91 13.71 -1.05
C VAL A 576 -3.57 12.34 -1.04
N ILE A 577 -4.25 11.96 -2.13
CA ILE A 577 -4.87 10.64 -2.27
C ILE A 577 -3.78 9.54 -2.21
N ALA A 578 -2.71 9.72 -2.96
CA ALA A 578 -1.56 8.81 -2.99
C ALA A 578 -0.92 8.65 -1.59
N LEU A 579 -0.73 9.78 -0.88
CA LEU A 579 -0.21 9.76 0.49
C LEU A 579 -1.10 8.94 1.41
N GLY A 580 -2.42 9.08 1.30
CA GLY A 580 -3.35 8.26 2.06
C GLY A 580 -3.22 6.77 1.73
N LEU A 581 -3.12 6.40 0.45
CA LEU A 581 -2.91 4.98 0.08
C LEU A 581 -1.63 4.39 0.70
N VAL A 582 -0.57 5.18 0.81
CA VAL A 582 0.68 4.76 1.49
C VAL A 582 0.44 4.46 2.98
N TYR A 583 -0.50 5.14 3.63
CA TYR A 583 -0.89 4.90 5.03
C TYR A 583 -2.07 3.93 5.20
N ALA A 584 -2.49 3.20 4.18
CA ALA A 584 -3.68 2.35 4.22
C ALA A 584 -3.65 1.23 5.27
N ASP A 585 -2.47 0.80 5.73
CA ASP A 585 -2.28 -0.20 6.80
C ASP A 585 -2.10 0.40 8.20
N ALA A 586 -1.81 1.71 8.28
CA ALA A 586 -1.55 2.42 9.53
C ALA A 586 -2.42 3.68 9.65
N PRO A 587 -3.76 3.54 9.73
CA PRO A 587 -4.69 4.68 9.79
C PRO A 587 -4.39 5.65 10.93
N ASP A 588 -4.01 5.13 12.11
CA ASP A 588 -3.69 5.96 13.28
C ASP A 588 -2.47 6.86 13.05
N ALA A 589 -1.47 6.36 12.31
CA ALA A 589 -0.29 7.13 11.95
C ALA A 589 -0.61 8.24 10.91
N PHE A 590 -1.68 8.08 10.14
CA PHE A 590 -2.13 9.07 9.17
C PHE A 590 -2.87 10.25 9.80
N VAL A 591 -3.58 10.05 10.90
CA VAL A 591 -4.44 11.08 11.53
C VAL A 591 -3.74 12.42 11.76
N PRO A 592 -2.52 12.50 12.35
CA PRO A 592 -1.83 13.78 12.54
C PRO A 592 -1.55 14.51 11.22
N THR A 593 -1.13 13.79 10.19
CA THR A 593 -0.87 14.35 8.86
C THR A 593 -2.17 14.82 8.20
N ALA A 594 -3.22 14.04 8.30
CA ALA A 594 -4.55 14.39 7.79
C ALA A 594 -5.04 15.71 8.42
N LEU A 595 -4.95 15.84 9.75
CA LEU A 595 -5.35 17.07 10.47
C LEU A 595 -4.62 18.32 10.00
N LEU A 596 -3.35 18.22 9.62
CA LEU A 596 -2.59 19.32 9.03
C LEU A 596 -3.07 19.63 7.60
N LEU A 597 -3.32 18.62 6.77
CA LEU A 597 -3.77 18.80 5.38
C LEU A 597 -5.19 19.38 5.31
N LEU A 598 -6.08 19.02 6.26
CA LEU A 598 -7.43 19.59 6.38
C LEU A 598 -7.43 21.10 6.66
N GLN A 599 -6.34 21.64 7.20
CA GLN A 599 -6.16 23.08 7.46
C GLN A 599 -5.43 23.81 6.33
N SER A 600 -5.13 23.14 5.22
CA SER A 600 -4.41 23.74 4.09
C SER A 600 -5.18 24.94 3.51
N TYR A 601 -4.45 25.98 3.09
CA TYR A 601 -5.03 27.12 2.38
C TYR A 601 -5.63 26.72 1.03
N ASN A 602 -5.11 25.64 0.40
CA ASN A 602 -5.55 25.17 -0.91
C ASN A 602 -6.82 24.31 -0.77
N PRO A 603 -7.97 24.70 -1.35
CA PRO A 603 -9.20 23.95 -1.20
C PRO A 603 -9.15 22.57 -1.85
N TYR A 604 -8.38 22.37 -2.92
CA TYR A 604 -8.21 21.06 -3.55
C TYR A 604 -7.46 20.07 -2.65
N VAL A 605 -6.53 20.56 -1.83
CA VAL A 605 -5.84 19.74 -0.83
C VAL A 605 -6.80 19.40 0.31
N ARG A 606 -7.60 20.37 0.81
CA ARG A 606 -8.61 20.11 1.85
C ARG A 606 -9.64 19.08 1.39
N TYR A 607 -10.12 19.19 0.16
CA TYR A 607 -11.05 18.25 -0.44
C TYR A 607 -10.50 16.83 -0.46
N ALA A 608 -9.32 16.64 -1.02
CA ALA A 608 -8.69 15.33 -1.11
C ALA A 608 -8.35 14.75 0.27
N ALA A 609 -7.88 15.60 1.19
CA ALA A 609 -7.59 15.20 2.56
C ALA A 609 -8.86 14.73 3.29
N ALA A 610 -9.99 15.40 3.08
CA ALA A 610 -11.26 15.01 3.68
C ALA A 610 -11.73 13.64 3.17
N LEU A 611 -11.68 13.43 1.86
CA LEU A 611 -12.05 12.15 1.25
C LEU A 611 -11.19 11.00 1.73
N ILE A 612 -9.86 11.14 1.57
CA ILE A 612 -8.95 10.03 1.83
C ILE A 612 -8.82 9.74 3.33
N ALA A 613 -8.90 10.76 4.19
CA ALA A 613 -8.89 10.56 5.64
C ALA A 613 -10.11 9.75 6.10
N GLY A 614 -11.29 10.04 5.55
CA GLY A 614 -12.50 9.27 5.80
C GLY A 614 -12.39 7.83 5.32
N LEU A 615 -11.90 7.61 4.09
CA LEU A 615 -11.77 6.29 3.48
C LEU A 615 -10.79 5.38 4.23
N ILE A 616 -9.62 5.91 4.61
CA ILE A 616 -8.60 5.12 5.34
C ILE A 616 -9.07 4.78 6.75
N ASN A 617 -9.80 5.69 7.39
CA ASN A 617 -10.34 5.49 8.73
C ASN A 617 -11.81 5.01 8.70
N ALA A 618 -12.25 4.37 7.61
CA ALA A 618 -13.62 3.91 7.47
C ALA A 618 -14.05 3.01 8.64
N GLY A 619 -15.18 3.33 9.24
CA GLY A 619 -15.76 2.58 10.35
C GLY A 619 -15.04 2.73 11.72
N ARG A 620 -14.00 3.58 11.83
CA ARG A 620 -13.24 3.72 13.09
C ARG A 620 -13.87 4.75 14.05
N GLY A 621 -14.59 5.72 13.52
CA GLY A 621 -15.26 6.75 14.33
C GLY A 621 -14.31 7.63 15.13
N ASP A 622 -13.08 7.90 14.65
CA ASP A 622 -12.08 8.74 15.34
C ASP A 622 -12.65 10.13 15.66
N ALA A 623 -12.56 10.51 16.94
CA ALA A 623 -13.19 11.75 17.42
C ALA A 623 -12.49 13.01 16.90
N ALA A 624 -11.15 13.04 16.87
CA ALA A 624 -10.39 14.21 16.45
C ALA A 624 -10.58 14.48 14.96
N LEU A 625 -10.54 13.42 14.15
CA LEU A 625 -10.78 13.49 12.73
C LEU A 625 -12.25 13.88 12.44
N GLY A 626 -13.21 13.31 13.18
CA GLY A 626 -14.63 13.63 13.08
C GLY A 626 -14.91 15.11 13.36
N GLU A 627 -14.34 15.69 14.40
CA GLU A 627 -14.47 17.11 14.70
C GLU A 627 -13.85 18.02 13.62
N ALA A 628 -12.68 17.63 13.10
CA ALA A 628 -12.02 18.38 12.04
C ALA A 628 -12.84 18.39 10.74
N LEU A 629 -13.37 17.22 10.34
CA LEU A 629 -14.23 17.09 9.16
C LEU A 629 -15.57 17.83 9.34
N LEU A 630 -16.17 17.80 10.55
CA LEU A 630 -17.39 18.58 10.85
C LEU A 630 -17.18 20.08 10.69
N LYS A 631 -15.99 20.59 11.03
CA LYS A 631 -15.65 22.01 10.78
C LYS A 631 -15.59 22.32 9.28
N LEU A 632 -15.11 21.40 8.46
CA LEU A 632 -15.09 21.57 6.99
C LEU A 632 -16.48 21.52 6.35
N MET A 633 -17.51 21.04 7.05
CA MET A 633 -18.91 21.19 6.60
C MET A 633 -19.38 22.67 6.56
N GLU A 634 -18.59 23.58 7.10
CA GLU A 634 -18.80 25.04 7.09
C GLU A 634 -17.79 25.78 6.20
N ASP A 635 -17.04 25.05 5.33
CA ASP A 635 -16.06 25.64 4.41
C ASP A 635 -16.75 26.59 3.39
N ASN A 636 -15.99 27.53 2.87
CA ASN A 636 -16.48 28.46 1.83
C ASN A 636 -16.68 27.80 0.47
N GLU A 637 -15.97 26.69 0.21
CA GLU A 637 -15.97 25.97 -1.07
C GLU A 637 -16.90 24.76 -1.01
N ASP A 638 -17.91 24.72 -1.87
CA ASP A 638 -18.94 23.69 -1.85
C ASP A 638 -18.43 22.27 -2.13
N PHE A 639 -17.42 22.15 -3.00
CA PHE A 639 -16.79 20.84 -3.25
C PHE A 639 -15.99 20.35 -2.04
N VAL A 640 -15.45 21.24 -1.20
CA VAL A 640 -14.82 20.85 0.07
C VAL A 640 -15.86 20.32 1.05
N ILE A 641 -17.02 20.96 1.13
CA ILE A 641 -18.15 20.50 1.95
C ILE A 641 -18.63 19.12 1.46
N GLN A 642 -18.73 18.93 0.13
CA GLN A 642 -19.05 17.62 -0.47
C GLN A 642 -18.04 16.54 -0.03
N GLY A 643 -16.75 16.83 -0.16
CA GLY A 643 -15.68 15.91 0.26
C GLY A 643 -15.70 15.61 1.76
N ALA A 644 -15.94 16.61 2.59
CA ALA A 644 -16.06 16.46 4.04
C ALA A 644 -17.27 15.59 4.42
N ALA A 645 -18.42 15.78 3.77
CA ALA A 645 -19.61 14.97 4.02
C ALA A 645 -19.39 13.48 3.64
N ILE A 646 -18.78 13.21 2.48
CA ILE A 646 -18.45 11.85 2.04
C ILE A 646 -17.41 11.22 2.99
N GLY A 647 -16.37 11.98 3.38
CA GLY A 647 -15.36 11.54 4.34
C GLY A 647 -15.94 11.22 5.72
N LEU A 648 -16.87 12.06 6.24
CA LEU A 648 -17.59 11.78 7.49
C LEU A 648 -18.45 10.52 7.36
N GLY A 649 -19.12 10.35 6.24
CA GLY A 649 -19.91 9.13 5.96
C GLY A 649 -19.07 7.88 6.04
N ALA A 650 -17.88 7.88 5.40
CA ALA A 650 -16.95 6.77 5.46
C ALA A 650 -16.39 6.55 6.88
N LEU A 651 -15.97 7.62 7.57
CA LEU A 651 -15.45 7.56 8.94
C LEU A 651 -16.44 6.94 9.93
N PHE A 652 -17.73 7.27 9.78
CA PHE A 652 -18.80 6.82 10.68
C PHE A 652 -19.56 5.58 10.16
N MET A 653 -19.07 4.86 9.16
CA MET A 653 -19.64 3.58 8.75
C MET A 653 -19.76 2.65 9.97
N GLU A 654 -20.86 1.95 10.09
CA GLU A 654 -21.18 1.06 11.23
C GLU A 654 -21.23 1.76 12.61
N CYS A 655 -20.84 3.03 12.73
CA CYS A 655 -20.87 3.75 13.99
C CYS A 655 -22.27 4.26 14.33
N ASN A 656 -22.64 4.16 15.60
CA ASN A 656 -23.86 4.75 16.12
C ASN A 656 -23.54 5.95 17.03
N GLN A 657 -24.57 6.74 17.40
CA GLN A 657 -24.44 7.91 18.24
C GLN A 657 -23.89 7.60 19.65
N ALA A 658 -24.08 6.38 20.15
CA ALA A 658 -23.55 5.97 21.45
C ALA A 658 -22.03 5.69 21.39
N GLN A 659 -21.53 5.22 20.25
CA GLN A 659 -20.11 4.98 20.03
C GLN A 659 -19.36 6.28 19.68
N SER A 660 -19.97 7.11 18.82
CA SER A 660 -19.41 8.40 18.42
C SER A 660 -20.50 9.49 18.43
N PRO A 661 -20.50 10.40 19.40
CA PRO A 661 -21.46 11.52 19.43
C PRO A 661 -21.42 12.37 18.17
N ALA A 662 -20.25 12.52 17.55
CA ALA A 662 -20.05 13.25 16.31
C ALA A 662 -20.86 12.69 15.14
N ALA A 663 -21.15 11.38 15.13
CA ALA A 663 -22.02 10.75 14.15
C ALA A 663 -23.46 11.27 14.23
N GLY A 664 -23.96 11.55 15.44
CA GLY A 664 -25.28 12.21 15.64
C GLY A 664 -25.27 13.64 15.10
N VAL A 665 -24.23 14.41 15.42
CA VAL A 665 -24.07 15.79 14.92
C VAL A 665 -24.01 15.82 13.39
N PHE A 666 -23.32 14.87 12.77
CA PHE A 666 -23.28 14.76 11.32
C PHE A 666 -24.68 14.52 10.72
N ARG A 667 -25.49 13.60 11.29
CA ARG A 667 -26.87 13.37 10.85
C ARG A 667 -27.73 14.64 10.94
N ASP A 668 -27.63 15.36 12.04
CA ASP A 668 -28.39 16.60 12.24
C ASP A 668 -27.99 17.65 11.18
N ARG A 669 -26.70 17.78 10.89
CA ARG A 669 -26.19 18.69 9.85
C ARG A 669 -26.66 18.29 8.44
N VAL A 670 -26.64 17.01 8.11
CA VAL A 670 -27.17 16.50 6.83
C VAL A 670 -28.65 16.83 6.71
N TYR A 671 -29.42 16.62 7.78
CA TYR A 671 -30.84 16.95 7.82
C TYR A 671 -31.11 18.44 7.58
N GLU A 672 -30.34 19.31 8.25
CA GLU A 672 -30.41 20.76 8.05
C GLU A 672 -30.10 21.16 6.60
N LEU A 673 -29.04 20.60 6.00
CA LEU A 673 -28.67 20.89 4.61
C LEU A 673 -29.73 20.49 3.61
N LEU A 674 -30.42 19.37 3.85
CA LEU A 674 -31.46 18.87 2.96
C LEU A 674 -32.79 19.62 3.15
N LYS A 675 -33.11 20.06 4.37
CA LYS A 675 -34.36 20.76 4.73
C LYS A 675 -34.35 22.25 4.36
N ASN A 676 -33.19 22.92 4.43
CA ASN A 676 -33.08 24.34 4.14
C ASN A 676 -33.32 24.62 2.67
N GLU A 677 -34.61 24.76 2.31
CA GLU A 677 -35.05 25.27 1.02
C GLU A 677 -34.62 26.73 0.88
N GLY A 678 -33.64 26.95 -0.03
CA GLY A 678 -33.58 28.20 -0.74
C GLY A 678 -33.58 29.46 0.09
N HIS A 679 -32.47 29.83 0.70
CA HIS A 679 -32.16 31.27 0.76
C HIS A 679 -31.97 31.71 -0.71
N ARG A 680 -32.98 32.45 -1.21
CA ARG A 680 -33.10 33.00 -2.58
C ARG A 680 -31.97 33.97 -2.94
N GLY A 681 -30.72 33.59 -2.77
CA GLY A 681 -29.56 34.43 -3.04
C GLY A 681 -28.25 33.70 -3.28
N ALA A 682 -28.13 32.41 -2.90
CA ALA A 682 -26.96 31.61 -3.22
C ALA A 682 -27.07 31.07 -4.65
N HIS A 683 -25.97 31.01 -5.39
CA HIS A 683 -25.95 30.41 -6.74
C HIS A 683 -26.50 28.97 -6.67
N ARG A 684 -27.52 28.68 -7.48
CA ARG A 684 -28.27 27.41 -7.46
C ARG A 684 -27.36 26.18 -7.63
N ALA A 685 -26.24 26.33 -8.33
CA ALA A 685 -25.25 25.28 -8.56
C ALA A 685 -24.49 24.89 -7.26
N ASP A 686 -24.20 25.86 -6.40
CA ASP A 686 -23.39 25.67 -5.20
C ASP A 686 -24.11 24.81 -4.16
N THR A 687 -25.41 24.98 -4.02
CA THR A 687 -26.22 24.17 -3.08
C THR A 687 -26.39 22.70 -3.50
N VAL A 688 -26.26 22.39 -4.79
CA VAL A 688 -26.41 21.03 -5.31
C VAL A 688 -25.27 20.11 -4.86
N LEU A 689 -24.00 20.57 -4.95
CA LEU A 689 -22.84 19.80 -4.51
C LEU A 689 -22.90 19.46 -3.01
N ARG A 690 -23.30 20.42 -2.18
CA ARG A 690 -23.49 20.21 -0.72
C ARG A 690 -24.53 19.13 -0.44
N ARG A 691 -25.70 19.19 -1.11
CA ARG A 691 -26.77 18.22 -0.96
C ARG A 691 -26.37 16.83 -1.47
N GLN A 692 -25.69 16.75 -2.60
CA GLN A 692 -25.15 15.48 -3.11
C GLN A 692 -24.16 14.87 -2.12
N GLY A 693 -23.19 15.66 -1.60
CA GLY A 693 -22.24 15.19 -0.61
C GLY A 693 -22.91 14.69 0.67
N ALA A 694 -23.91 15.43 1.15
CA ALA A 694 -24.68 15.08 2.35
C ALA A 694 -25.43 13.74 2.16
N LEU A 695 -26.08 13.54 1.02
CA LEU A 695 -26.79 12.29 0.69
C LEU A 695 -25.83 11.11 0.56
N LEU A 696 -24.75 11.26 -0.19
CA LEU A 696 -23.75 10.21 -0.37
C LEU A 696 -23.04 9.88 0.94
N GLY A 697 -22.66 10.89 1.74
CA GLY A 697 -22.03 10.68 3.03
C GLY A 697 -22.96 9.94 4.00
N MET A 698 -24.23 10.33 4.08
CA MET A 698 -25.20 9.62 4.92
C MET A 698 -25.42 8.18 4.45
N SER A 699 -25.49 7.95 3.13
CA SER A 699 -25.69 6.61 2.58
C SER A 699 -24.50 5.69 2.81
N LEU A 700 -23.27 6.22 2.79
CA LEU A 700 -22.07 5.49 3.20
C LEU A 700 -22.11 5.12 4.68
N MET A 701 -22.49 6.05 5.54
CA MET A 701 -22.65 5.78 6.98
C MET A 701 -23.67 4.67 7.27
N ASP A 702 -24.72 4.60 6.45
CA ASP A 702 -25.79 3.59 6.57
C ASP A 702 -25.64 2.42 5.58
N ALA A 703 -24.45 2.23 4.96
CA ALA A 703 -24.22 1.23 3.94
C ALA A 703 -24.65 -0.18 4.39
N GLY A 704 -25.36 -0.90 3.49
CA GLY A 704 -25.87 -2.23 3.77
C GLY A 704 -26.71 -2.33 5.05
N GLY A 705 -27.44 -1.29 5.43
CA GLY A 705 -28.19 -1.20 6.69
C GLY A 705 -27.28 -1.17 7.92
N ARG A 706 -26.15 -0.48 7.85
CA ARG A 706 -25.08 -0.37 8.88
C ARG A 706 -24.37 -1.68 9.18
N ASN A 707 -24.23 -2.53 8.19
CA ASN A 707 -23.54 -3.82 8.33
C ASN A 707 -22.38 -3.99 7.35
N VAL A 708 -22.01 -2.94 6.63
CA VAL A 708 -20.96 -2.96 5.60
C VAL A 708 -20.00 -1.81 5.83
N THR A 709 -18.71 -2.11 5.75
CA THR A 709 -17.64 -1.11 5.80
C THR A 709 -16.70 -1.25 4.61
N ILE A 710 -15.90 -0.22 4.37
CA ILE A 710 -14.90 -0.21 3.30
C ILE A 710 -13.58 -0.73 3.85
N ALA A 711 -12.97 -1.68 3.14
CA ALA A 711 -11.61 -2.12 3.39
C ALA A 711 -10.79 -1.99 2.11
N LEU A 712 -9.79 -1.10 2.12
CA LEU A 712 -8.93 -0.86 0.95
C LEU A 712 -7.98 -2.04 0.68
N ARG A 713 -7.66 -2.84 1.71
CA ARG A 713 -6.77 -4.00 1.62
C ARG A 713 -7.47 -5.28 2.06
N SER A 714 -7.01 -6.40 1.49
CA SER A 714 -7.44 -7.73 1.93
C SER A 714 -6.80 -8.10 3.28
N GLY A 715 -7.24 -9.19 3.91
CA GLY A 715 -6.63 -9.71 5.14
C GLY A 715 -5.14 -10.07 5.02
N PHE A 716 -4.62 -10.21 3.81
CA PHE A 716 -3.19 -10.42 3.49
C PHE A 716 -2.51 -9.16 2.95
N GLN A 717 -3.00 -8.00 3.31
CA GLN A 717 -2.41 -6.70 3.01
C GLN A 717 -2.30 -6.37 1.49
N ARG A 718 -3.02 -7.08 0.61
CA ARG A 718 -3.09 -6.75 -0.82
C ARG A 718 -4.16 -5.70 -1.09
N LEU A 719 -3.86 -4.76 -1.98
CA LEU A 719 -4.78 -3.70 -2.37
C LEU A 719 -5.94 -4.26 -3.21
N ARG A 720 -7.17 -3.92 -2.87
CA ARG A 720 -8.39 -4.32 -3.61
C ARG A 720 -8.67 -3.38 -4.78
N VAL A 721 -7.87 -3.47 -5.83
CA VAL A 721 -7.88 -2.53 -6.97
C VAL A 721 -9.23 -2.51 -7.69
N GLN A 722 -9.83 -3.68 -7.93
CA GLN A 722 -11.14 -3.77 -8.60
C GLN A 722 -12.21 -3.00 -7.84
N ALA A 723 -12.29 -3.22 -6.51
CA ALA A 723 -13.25 -2.52 -5.67
C ALA A 723 -12.98 -1.01 -5.60
N LEU A 724 -11.69 -0.61 -5.53
CA LEU A 724 -11.28 0.79 -5.50
C LEU A 724 -11.69 1.55 -6.76
N VAL A 725 -11.64 0.91 -7.94
CA VAL A 725 -11.95 1.53 -9.21
C VAL A 725 -13.44 1.43 -9.55
N ALA A 726 -14.11 0.34 -9.15
CA ALA A 726 -15.54 0.13 -9.46
C ALA A 726 -16.46 1.11 -8.72
N VAL A 727 -16.12 1.46 -7.48
CA VAL A 727 -16.87 2.39 -6.61
C VAL A 727 -16.42 3.83 -6.81
#